data_44f66e2abc29eb71800de3e186b0ef5c
#
_entry.id   44f66e2abc29eb71800de3e186b0ef5c
#
_cell.length_a   1.000
_cell.length_b   1.000
_cell.length_c   1.000
_cell.angle_alpha   90.00
_cell.angle_beta   90.00
_cell.angle_gamma   90.00
#
_symmetry.space_group_name_H-M   'P 1'
#
loop_
_entity.id
_entity.type
_entity.pdbx_description
1 polymer ?
#
loop_
_entity_poly.entity_id
_entity_poly.type
_entity_poly.pdbx_seq_one_letter_code
_entity_poly.pdbx_strand_id
1 'polypeptide(L)'
;SSAASDVYKRQDQSIDVKRLTISDVYASVSYYLNLLHGVGNYDEIDHLGNRRIRQVGELLQNQFRIGVSRMERVIRERMTTQEMEEVTPKTLINIRPVTAAMKEFFGSSQLSQFMDQTNPIAELTNKRRLSALGPGGLSRDRAGVEVRDVNASHYGRICPIESPEGPNIGLITSLASYAKIDEYGFIMTPYRKVVDKKITDEVVYLTADEELDYIISQSTVGTNEDNVITDDMVNARFRGDNILAKPEQVDYIDVSPQQVVSVTTSCIPFLEHDDATRALMGANMQRQAMPLIKTEAPFVGTGVEFIAAKDSGVEIICKADGVVEYVDARKIVVKTKNGKDTYRLANFELANSSICSHQRPIVHVGDKVKAGVTILADGNSTDKGELALGKNMTVAFMTFNGYNYEDAVILNENLVKDDKFTSLHLEDYEMQCRETKLGPEEITRDIPNVSEEARRNLDENGIITIGTEVKEGDILVGKVTPKGMAELTSEEKLLHAIFGEKTREVRDTSLRVPHGGDGVVHDIKIYSRKDNDELPAGVSKVIRVYIIQKRKIQVGDKMSGRHGNKGVISLILPQEDMPYMPDGTPVDIMLNPQGVPSRMNLGQILEIHMGMAAKKLGVHIATPVFDGAHIDDIQAMMKEAGMDEDGKTVLYDGRTGEAFDNRIAVGVMYMIKLHHMVDDKLHARSTGPYSLVTQQPLGGKAQFGGQRFGEMEVWALYAYGAAHTLQEMMTTKSDDVVGRVKVYESIIKGQEIDHAGVPESFRVLMKEFQALGLDVSIIDDDGKTLELKEIEEAEDKEDTKLNIDEIDKSPAVPISSSDDDDEFAEMDEEEEDADFEEELDEDLEMEEDFEEGADL
;
A
#
# COMPACT_ATOMS: atom_id res chain seq x y z
N SER A 1 14.72 -24.50 16.22
CA SER A 1 15.11 -23.81 17.44
C SER A 1 14.03 -23.95 18.46
N SER A 2 14.25 -24.80 19.46
CA SER A 2 13.37 -24.85 20.59
C SER A 2 13.27 -23.48 21.24
N ALA A 3 12.13 -23.17 21.73
CA ALA A 3 11.84 -21.95 22.40
C ALA A 3 12.86 -21.62 23.48
N ALA A 4 13.10 -20.35 23.64
CA ALA A 4 13.86 -19.85 24.76
C ALA A 4 13.23 -20.26 26.11
N SER A 5 11.90 -20.42 26.18
CA SER A 5 11.23 -20.92 27.37
C SER A 5 11.65 -22.35 27.76
N ASP A 6 11.84 -23.21 26.78
CA ASP A 6 12.38 -24.54 27.01
C ASP A 6 13.85 -24.47 27.42
N VAL A 7 14.58 -23.49 26.92
CA VAL A 7 15.93 -23.19 27.32
C VAL A 7 15.96 -22.71 28.79
N TYR A 8 15.06 -21.80 29.21
CA TYR A 8 14.95 -21.38 30.62
C TYR A 8 14.60 -22.53 31.59
N LYS A 9 13.70 -23.45 31.20
CA LYS A 9 13.29 -24.57 32.04
C LYS A 9 14.33 -25.71 32.06
N ARG A 10 15.24 -25.74 31.10
CA ARG A 10 16.21 -26.82 30.89
C ARG A 10 17.67 -26.40 31.08
N GLN A 11 17.94 -25.12 31.25
CA GLN A 11 19.27 -24.57 31.53
C GLN A 11 19.59 -24.55 33.01
N ASP A 12 20.86 -24.59 33.30
CA ASP A 12 21.35 -24.25 34.63
C ASP A 12 21.30 -22.71 34.82
N GLN A 13 20.23 -22.25 35.46
CA GLN A 13 20.00 -20.82 35.74
C GLN A 13 21.08 -20.20 36.66
N SER A 14 21.94 -20.97 37.24
CA SER A 14 23.05 -20.45 38.06
C SER A 14 24.21 -19.87 37.25
N ILE A 15 24.22 -20.11 35.93
CA ILE A 15 25.30 -19.70 35.04
C ILE A 15 24.85 -18.53 34.14
N ASP A 16 25.32 -17.35 34.34
CA ASP A 16 25.07 -16.15 33.55
C ASP A 16 25.88 -16.15 32.23
N VAL A 17 25.80 -17.23 31.47
CA VAL A 17 26.51 -17.43 30.21
C VAL A 17 25.53 -17.52 29.04
N LYS A 18 25.60 -16.56 28.13
CA LYS A 18 24.75 -16.50 26.90
C LYS A 18 25.28 -17.41 25.77
N ARG A 19 25.72 -18.65 26.09
CA ARG A 19 26.18 -19.65 25.12
C ARG A 19 25.80 -21.03 25.57
N LEU A 20 25.68 -21.97 24.63
CA LEU A 20 25.39 -23.37 24.92
C LEU A 20 26.44 -23.96 25.85
N THR A 21 26.01 -24.63 26.92
CA THR A 21 26.89 -25.29 27.90
C THR A 21 26.63 -26.81 27.91
N ILE A 22 27.58 -27.55 28.48
CA ILE A 22 27.44 -29.02 28.66
C ILE A 22 26.22 -29.31 29.52
N SER A 23 25.88 -28.48 30.50
CA SER A 23 24.68 -28.59 31.32
C SER A 23 23.39 -28.55 30.51
N ASP A 24 23.34 -27.68 29.52
CA ASP A 24 22.18 -27.55 28.63
C ASP A 24 21.99 -28.78 27.77
N VAL A 25 23.07 -29.33 27.23
CA VAL A 25 23.04 -30.62 26.50
C VAL A 25 22.54 -31.73 27.37
N TYR A 26 23.03 -31.83 28.62
CA TYR A 26 22.59 -32.82 29.57
C TYR A 26 21.09 -32.69 29.91
N ALA A 27 20.63 -31.49 30.16
CA ALA A 27 19.22 -31.22 30.46
C ALA A 27 18.34 -31.58 29.25
N SER A 28 18.74 -31.21 28.05
CA SER A 28 18.00 -31.53 26.82
C SER A 28 17.89 -33.03 26.55
N VAL A 29 18.99 -33.75 26.68
CA VAL A 29 18.99 -35.24 26.57
C VAL A 29 18.15 -35.91 27.65
N SER A 30 18.25 -35.42 28.89
CA SER A 30 17.42 -35.93 29.99
C SER A 30 15.93 -35.73 29.73
N TYR A 31 15.55 -34.57 29.28
CA TYR A 31 14.15 -34.29 28.93
C TYR A 31 13.67 -35.16 27.75
N TYR A 32 14.48 -35.32 26.72
CA TYR A 32 14.17 -36.19 25.59
C TYR A 32 13.93 -37.63 26.04
N LEU A 33 14.76 -38.15 26.93
CA LEU A 33 14.59 -39.50 27.51
C LEU A 33 13.30 -39.59 28.34
N ASN A 34 12.94 -38.55 29.09
CA ASN A 34 11.68 -38.49 29.82
C ASN A 34 10.47 -38.55 28.89
N LEU A 35 10.50 -37.80 27.77
CA LEU A 35 9.44 -37.83 26.75
C LEU A 35 9.27 -39.23 26.13
N LEU A 36 10.35 -39.98 25.87
CA LEU A 36 10.31 -41.33 25.36
C LEU A 36 9.62 -42.30 26.37
N HIS A 37 9.65 -41.99 27.66
CA HIS A 37 8.97 -42.75 28.72
C HIS A 37 7.59 -42.21 29.07
N GLY A 38 7.05 -41.24 28.28
CA GLY A 38 5.73 -40.65 28.50
C GLY A 38 5.68 -39.68 29.69
N VAL A 39 6.82 -39.16 30.11
CA VAL A 39 6.94 -38.16 31.19
C VAL A 39 7.23 -36.79 30.55
N GLY A 40 6.29 -35.86 30.64
CA GLY A 40 6.34 -34.53 30.00
C GLY A 40 5.42 -34.46 28.80
N ASN A 41 5.33 -33.30 28.20
CA ASN A 41 4.51 -33.01 27.02
C ASN A 41 5.38 -32.59 25.85
N TYR A 42 4.91 -32.88 24.62
CA TYR A 42 5.53 -32.33 23.41
C TYR A 42 5.24 -30.83 23.34
N ASP A 43 6.24 -30.07 22.92
CA ASP A 43 6.05 -28.64 22.68
C ASP A 43 5.27 -28.42 21.38
N GLU A 44 4.40 -27.43 21.41
CA GLU A 44 3.71 -26.94 20.23
C GLU A 44 4.63 -25.96 19.49
N ILE A 45 4.93 -26.25 18.22
CA ILE A 45 5.85 -25.44 17.41
C ILE A 45 5.31 -24.02 17.21
N ASP A 46 4.00 -23.88 17.02
CA ASP A 46 3.34 -22.61 16.70
C ASP A 46 3.01 -21.76 17.94
N HIS A 47 3.29 -22.27 19.15
CA HIS A 47 3.12 -21.50 20.36
C HIS A 47 4.11 -20.32 20.43
N LEU A 48 3.65 -19.12 20.80
CA LEU A 48 4.50 -17.93 20.85
C LEU A 48 5.61 -17.98 21.90
N GLY A 49 5.58 -18.91 22.82
CA GLY A 49 6.72 -19.28 23.65
C GLY A 49 7.87 -19.91 22.84
N ASN A 50 7.59 -20.45 21.66
CA ASN A 50 8.52 -21.13 20.76
C ASN A 50 8.84 -20.31 19.49
N ARG A 51 8.08 -19.27 19.22
CA ARG A 51 8.27 -18.36 18.07
C ARG A 51 8.65 -16.98 18.59
N ARG A 52 9.84 -16.53 18.23
CA ARG A 52 10.34 -15.20 18.57
C ARG A 52 10.31 -14.29 17.37
N ILE A 53 10.38 -13.01 17.63
CA ILE A 53 10.45 -11.96 16.60
C ILE A 53 11.91 -11.50 16.48
N ARG A 54 12.37 -11.38 15.25
CA ARG A 54 13.63 -10.70 14.92
C ARG A 54 13.33 -9.24 14.68
N GLN A 55 13.82 -8.38 15.54
CA GLN A 55 13.67 -6.95 15.37
C GLN A 55 14.67 -6.41 14.35
N VAL A 56 14.42 -5.20 13.85
CA VAL A 56 15.29 -4.55 12.86
C VAL A 56 16.75 -4.46 13.32
N GLY A 57 16.99 -4.25 14.61
CA GLY A 57 18.35 -4.19 15.17
C GLY A 57 19.12 -5.49 14.99
N GLU A 58 18.49 -6.63 15.19
CA GLU A 58 19.09 -7.96 14.96
C GLU A 58 19.39 -8.19 13.47
N LEU A 59 18.45 -7.87 12.58
CA LEU A 59 18.64 -8.00 11.13
C LEU A 59 19.79 -7.14 10.63
N LEU A 60 19.87 -5.90 11.08
CA LEU A 60 20.98 -5.00 10.73
C LEU A 60 22.32 -5.47 11.30
N GLN A 61 22.33 -6.02 12.52
CA GLN A 61 23.53 -6.58 13.13
C GLN A 61 24.07 -7.75 12.32
N ASN A 62 23.19 -8.68 11.88
CA ASN A 62 23.59 -9.81 11.06
C ASN A 62 24.20 -9.35 9.74
N GLN A 63 23.56 -8.41 9.06
CA GLN A 63 24.05 -7.88 7.79
C GLN A 63 25.36 -7.10 7.95
N PHE A 64 25.48 -6.34 9.03
CA PHE A 64 26.73 -5.66 9.36
C PHE A 64 27.87 -6.65 9.63
N ARG A 65 27.59 -7.75 10.34
CA ARG A 65 28.56 -8.82 10.62
C ARG A 65 29.07 -9.45 9.33
N ILE A 66 28.18 -9.75 8.36
CA ILE A 66 28.57 -10.23 7.03
C ILE A 66 29.49 -9.24 6.33
N GLY A 67 29.12 -7.96 6.33
CA GLY A 67 29.94 -6.89 5.74
C GLY A 67 31.33 -6.79 6.37
N VAL A 68 31.43 -6.92 7.70
CA VAL A 68 32.72 -6.91 8.44
C VAL A 68 33.56 -8.15 8.13
N SER A 69 32.92 -9.34 8.04
CA SER A 69 33.63 -10.57 7.67
C SER A 69 34.20 -10.51 6.25
N ARG A 70 33.41 -9.98 5.29
CA ARG A 70 33.90 -9.70 3.92
C ARG A 70 35.06 -8.69 3.92
N MET A 71 35.00 -7.66 4.76
CA MET A 71 36.09 -6.67 4.91
C MET A 71 37.33 -7.33 5.50
N GLU A 72 37.20 -8.17 6.51
CA GLU A 72 38.30 -8.92 7.10
C GLU A 72 38.99 -9.80 6.07
N ARG A 73 38.24 -10.52 5.24
CA ARG A 73 38.82 -11.34 4.13
C ARG A 73 39.66 -10.49 3.18
N VAL A 74 39.14 -9.32 2.76
CA VAL A 74 39.89 -8.38 1.90
C VAL A 74 41.14 -7.85 2.58
N ILE A 75 41.09 -7.54 3.88
CA ILE A 75 42.27 -7.08 4.64
C ILE A 75 43.31 -8.20 4.68
N ARG A 76 42.91 -9.43 4.98
CA ARG A 76 43.78 -10.60 5.02
C ARG A 76 44.47 -10.84 3.68
N GLU A 77 43.71 -10.77 2.58
CA GLU A 77 44.24 -10.86 1.21
C GLU A 77 45.26 -9.76 0.92
N ARG A 78 44.96 -8.50 1.25
CA ARG A 78 45.88 -7.37 1.05
C ARG A 78 47.13 -7.47 1.88
N MET A 79 47.03 -7.98 3.10
CA MET A 79 48.22 -8.21 3.95
C MET A 79 49.17 -9.26 3.37
N THR A 80 48.69 -10.20 2.56
CA THR A 80 49.52 -11.20 1.91
C THR A 80 50.14 -10.74 0.58
N THR A 81 49.50 -9.77 -0.09
CA THR A 81 49.88 -9.30 -1.44
C THR A 81 50.70 -8.00 -1.45
N GLN A 82 50.60 -7.18 -0.41
CA GLN A 82 51.31 -5.88 -0.35
C GLN A 82 52.66 -5.99 0.34
N GLU A 83 53.63 -5.20 -0.13
CA GLU A 83 54.95 -5.09 0.51
C GLU A 83 54.86 -4.39 1.86
N MET A 84 55.58 -4.93 2.89
CA MET A 84 55.44 -4.47 4.27
C MET A 84 55.83 -3.00 4.50
N GLU A 85 56.57 -2.38 3.60
CA GLU A 85 57.02 -0.99 3.74
C GLU A 85 55.95 0.04 3.43
N GLU A 86 54.89 -0.33 2.67
CA GLU A 86 53.79 0.55 2.27
C GLU A 86 52.46 0.31 3.03
N VAL A 87 52.43 -0.67 3.93
CA VAL A 87 51.26 -1.08 4.65
C VAL A 87 50.90 -0.09 5.75
N THR A 88 49.74 0.57 5.58
CA THR A 88 49.13 1.40 6.61
C THR A 88 47.66 0.94 6.86
N PRO A 89 47.08 1.20 8.04
CA PRO A 89 45.68 0.86 8.28
C PRO A 89 44.75 1.45 7.23
N LYS A 90 45.07 2.62 6.68
CA LYS A 90 44.28 3.30 5.67
C LYS A 90 44.31 2.60 4.29
N THR A 91 45.44 1.97 3.95
CA THR A 91 45.59 1.22 2.69
C THR A 91 45.01 -0.18 2.78
N LEU A 92 44.99 -0.78 3.99
CA LEU A 92 44.43 -2.11 4.21
C LEU A 92 42.90 -2.09 4.33
N ILE A 93 42.36 -1.15 5.11
CA ILE A 93 40.91 -1.12 5.40
C ILE A 93 40.13 -0.56 4.21
N ASN A 94 39.21 -1.37 3.72
CA ASN A 94 38.25 -0.97 2.70
C ASN A 94 36.85 -1.05 3.30
N ILE A 95 36.14 0.06 3.37
CA ILE A 95 34.78 0.13 3.91
C ILE A 95 33.71 -0.31 2.92
N ARG A 96 34.08 -0.48 1.64
CA ARG A 96 33.10 -0.80 0.57
C ARG A 96 32.29 -2.08 0.84
N PRO A 97 32.85 -3.20 1.32
CA PRO A 97 32.09 -4.41 1.60
C PRO A 97 31.00 -4.20 2.66
N VAL A 98 31.28 -3.42 3.70
CA VAL A 98 30.29 -3.08 4.74
C VAL A 98 29.19 -2.19 4.18
N THR A 99 29.58 -1.16 3.43
CA THR A 99 28.60 -0.26 2.79
C THR A 99 27.72 -1.00 1.76
N ALA A 100 28.33 -1.93 1.00
CA ALA A 100 27.61 -2.75 0.04
C ALA A 100 26.60 -3.67 0.76
N ALA A 101 27.01 -4.38 1.81
CA ALA A 101 26.12 -5.24 2.57
C ALA A 101 24.94 -4.48 3.20
N MET A 102 25.17 -3.27 3.71
CA MET A 102 24.08 -2.43 4.24
C MET A 102 23.15 -1.93 3.14
N LYS A 103 23.69 -1.56 1.98
CA LYS A 103 22.87 -1.16 0.82
C LYS A 103 22.06 -2.33 0.26
N GLU A 104 22.62 -3.53 0.22
CA GLU A 104 21.97 -4.76 -0.17
C GLU A 104 20.74 -5.05 0.72
N PHE A 105 20.89 -4.93 2.04
CA PHE A 105 19.77 -5.09 2.97
C PHE A 105 18.64 -4.12 2.70
N PHE A 106 18.92 -2.81 2.60
CA PHE A 106 17.87 -1.80 2.38
C PHE A 106 17.27 -1.80 0.98
N GLY A 107 17.99 -2.32 -0.02
CA GLY A 107 17.53 -2.33 -1.41
C GLY A 107 16.93 -3.65 -1.89
N SER A 108 17.29 -4.79 -1.28
CA SER A 108 16.93 -6.12 -1.80
C SER A 108 16.26 -7.02 -0.75
N SER A 109 16.27 -6.64 0.54
CA SER A 109 15.64 -7.48 1.56
C SER A 109 14.12 -7.42 1.48
N GLN A 110 13.46 -8.56 1.50
CA GLN A 110 12.00 -8.67 1.54
C GLN A 110 11.38 -7.99 2.78
N LEU A 111 12.13 -7.82 3.86
CA LEU A 111 11.68 -7.18 5.10
C LEU A 111 11.88 -5.65 5.08
N SER A 112 12.70 -5.13 4.17
CA SER A 112 12.85 -3.71 3.94
C SER A 112 11.85 -3.27 2.89
N GLN A 113 10.73 -2.73 3.32
CA GLN A 113 9.59 -2.38 2.48
C GLN A 113 9.43 -0.86 2.38
N PHE A 114 8.85 -0.40 1.28
CA PHE A 114 8.41 0.97 1.14
C PHE A 114 7.32 1.26 2.17
N MET A 115 7.43 2.37 2.91
CA MET A 115 6.49 2.67 3.97
C MET A 115 5.14 3.10 3.39
N ASP A 116 4.06 2.44 3.85
CA ASP A 116 2.71 2.86 3.54
C ASP A 116 2.39 4.16 4.29
N GLN A 117 2.29 5.27 3.56
CA GLN A 117 2.02 6.61 4.06
C GLN A 117 0.67 7.16 3.60
N THR A 118 -0.25 6.31 3.20
CA THR A 118 -1.58 6.72 2.73
C THR A 118 -2.29 7.57 3.79
N ASN A 119 -2.25 7.12 5.04
CA ASN A 119 -2.84 7.84 6.19
C ASN A 119 -2.08 7.51 7.48
N PRO A 120 -2.32 8.22 8.59
CA PRO A 120 -1.60 7.98 9.85
C PRO A 120 -1.71 6.56 10.38
N ILE A 121 -2.88 5.94 10.24
CA ILE A 121 -3.10 4.57 10.76
C ILE A 121 -2.38 3.53 9.90
N ALA A 122 -2.29 3.74 8.59
CA ALA A 122 -1.53 2.87 7.69
C ALA A 122 -0.03 2.88 8.04
N GLU A 123 0.51 4.07 8.28
CA GLU A 123 1.89 4.24 8.70
C GLU A 123 2.18 3.56 10.04
N LEU A 124 1.29 3.74 11.03
CA LEU A 124 1.42 3.10 12.33
C LEU A 124 1.34 1.57 12.22
N THR A 125 0.42 1.06 11.43
CA THR A 125 0.24 -0.39 11.21
C THR A 125 1.44 -1.00 10.49
N ASN A 126 1.97 -0.33 9.47
CA ASN A 126 3.15 -0.78 8.74
C ASN A 126 4.36 -0.97 9.67
N LYS A 127 4.55 -0.05 10.64
CA LYS A 127 5.61 -0.15 11.66
C LYS A 127 5.40 -1.26 12.69
N ARG A 128 4.16 -1.74 12.87
CA ARG A 128 3.78 -2.79 13.83
C ARG A 128 3.49 -4.14 13.19
N ARG A 129 3.83 -4.30 11.92
CA ARG A 129 3.57 -5.52 11.14
C ARG A 129 4.58 -6.61 11.48
N LEU A 130 4.08 -7.84 11.59
CA LEU A 130 4.86 -9.05 11.83
C LEU A 130 4.77 -9.94 10.59
N SER A 131 5.91 -10.32 10.01
CA SER A 131 5.99 -11.22 8.86
C SER A 131 6.59 -12.55 9.25
N ALA A 132 5.98 -13.65 8.83
CA ALA A 132 6.56 -14.99 8.94
C ALA A 132 7.46 -15.34 7.75
N LEU A 133 7.48 -14.49 6.73
CA LEU A 133 8.26 -14.64 5.50
C LEU A 133 9.63 -13.97 5.61
N GLY A 134 10.51 -14.27 4.69
CA GLY A 134 11.81 -13.62 4.55
C GLY A 134 12.98 -14.44 5.08
N PRO A 135 14.19 -13.89 5.12
CA PRO A 135 15.39 -14.59 5.53
C PRO A 135 15.28 -15.19 6.93
N GLY A 136 15.48 -16.51 7.03
CA GLY A 136 15.31 -17.26 8.26
C GLY A 136 13.86 -17.51 8.68
N GLY A 137 12.89 -17.20 7.80
CA GLY A 137 11.46 -17.45 7.94
C GLY A 137 10.97 -18.58 7.03
N LEU A 138 9.67 -18.56 6.73
CA LEU A 138 9.00 -19.53 5.87
C LEU A 138 8.90 -19.00 4.43
N SER A 139 8.87 -19.91 3.45
CA SER A 139 8.39 -19.57 2.11
C SER A 139 6.87 -19.77 2.04
N ARG A 140 6.19 -19.04 1.14
CA ARG A 140 4.73 -19.15 0.95
C ARG A 140 4.29 -20.60 0.70
N ASP A 141 5.01 -21.33 -0.13
CA ASP A 141 4.68 -22.68 -0.57
C ASP A 141 4.87 -23.72 0.54
N ARG A 142 5.77 -23.44 1.50
CA ARG A 142 6.04 -24.32 2.64
C ARG A 142 5.17 -24.02 3.86
N ALA A 143 4.39 -22.94 3.83
CA ALA A 143 3.54 -22.55 4.93
C ALA A 143 2.20 -23.32 4.88
N GLY A 144 2.07 -24.32 5.74
CA GLY A 144 0.81 -25.08 5.93
C GLY A 144 -0.28 -24.26 6.63
N VAL A 145 -1.45 -24.88 6.80
CA VAL A 145 -2.60 -24.26 7.47
C VAL A 145 -2.29 -24.00 8.95
N GLU A 146 -1.52 -24.85 9.61
CA GLU A 146 -1.22 -24.76 11.04
C GLU A 146 -0.49 -23.46 11.41
N VAL A 147 0.42 -22.99 10.55
CA VAL A 147 1.18 -21.74 10.78
C VAL A 147 0.30 -20.51 10.59
N ARG A 148 -0.75 -20.63 9.77
CA ARG A 148 -1.68 -19.54 9.44
C ARG A 148 -2.82 -19.40 10.43
N ASP A 149 -3.05 -20.43 11.26
CA ASP A 149 -4.13 -20.46 12.25
C ASP A 149 -3.84 -19.55 13.44
N VAL A 150 -4.90 -19.16 14.14
CA VAL A 150 -4.82 -18.41 15.39
C VAL A 150 -4.60 -19.38 16.54
N ASN A 151 -3.44 -19.29 17.17
CA ASN A 151 -3.09 -20.08 18.35
C ASN A 151 -3.59 -19.42 19.63
N ALA A 152 -3.90 -20.19 20.68
CA ALA A 152 -4.30 -19.64 21.97
C ALA A 152 -3.27 -18.66 22.57
N SER A 153 -1.99 -18.86 22.29
CA SER A 153 -0.91 -17.95 22.72
C SER A 153 -0.92 -16.59 22.05
N HIS A 154 -1.70 -16.40 20.98
CA HIS A 154 -1.85 -15.12 20.27
C HIS A 154 -2.64 -14.10 21.10
N TYR A 155 -3.38 -14.54 22.11
CA TYR A 155 -4.20 -13.67 22.93
C TYR A 155 -3.39 -12.51 23.56
N GLY A 156 -3.80 -11.29 23.27
CA GLY A 156 -3.12 -10.08 23.74
C GLY A 156 -1.74 -9.80 23.10
N ARG A 157 -1.27 -10.64 22.18
CA ARG A 157 0.04 -10.54 21.53
C ARG A 157 -0.06 -10.25 20.04
N ILE A 158 -0.83 -11.03 19.31
CA ILE A 158 -1.06 -10.86 17.87
C ILE A 158 -2.56 -10.68 17.64
N CYS A 159 -2.92 -9.69 16.84
CA CYS A 159 -4.32 -9.46 16.47
C CYS A 159 -4.85 -10.65 15.66
N PRO A 160 -5.98 -11.26 16.06
CA PRO A 160 -6.56 -12.38 15.33
C PRO A 160 -7.33 -11.98 14.07
N ILE A 161 -7.59 -10.69 13.88
CA ILE A 161 -8.47 -10.16 12.83
C ILE A 161 -7.65 -9.50 11.72
N GLU A 162 -6.69 -8.65 12.06
CA GLU A 162 -5.92 -7.90 11.05
C GLU A 162 -4.89 -8.79 10.38
N SER A 163 -5.17 -9.17 9.14
CA SER A 163 -4.30 -9.96 8.26
C SER A 163 -4.64 -9.63 6.80
N PRO A 164 -3.73 -9.76 5.84
CA PRO A 164 -4.07 -9.62 4.42
C PRO A 164 -5.09 -10.67 3.96
N GLU A 165 -5.86 -10.35 2.94
CA GLU A 165 -6.67 -11.29 2.19
C GLU A 165 -5.79 -11.91 1.08
N GLY A 166 -5.91 -13.21 0.86
CA GLY A 166 -5.20 -13.90 -0.22
C GLY A 166 -4.08 -14.84 0.23
N PRO A 167 -3.02 -15.04 -0.55
CA PRO A 167 -1.97 -16.04 -0.29
C PRO A 167 -1.22 -15.82 1.02
N ASN A 168 -1.10 -14.60 1.47
CA ASN A 168 -0.37 -14.21 2.68
C ASN A 168 -1.20 -14.22 3.96
N ILE A 169 -2.44 -14.72 3.92
CA ILE A 169 -3.30 -14.78 5.11
C ILE A 169 -2.64 -15.59 6.22
N GLY A 170 -2.62 -15.04 7.43
CA GLY A 170 -2.02 -15.68 8.60
C GLY A 170 -0.49 -15.63 8.66
N LEU A 171 0.20 -15.35 7.55
CA LEU A 171 1.67 -15.21 7.50
C LEU A 171 2.11 -13.79 7.83
N ILE A 172 1.29 -12.81 7.45
CA ILE A 172 1.51 -11.41 7.80
C ILE A 172 0.43 -11.04 8.81
N THR A 173 0.85 -10.61 9.99
CA THR A 173 -0.02 -10.27 11.12
C THR A 173 0.38 -8.93 11.73
N SER A 174 -0.43 -8.42 12.62
CA SER A 174 -0.15 -7.18 13.34
C SER A 174 -0.02 -7.42 14.84
N LEU A 175 0.90 -6.69 15.47
CA LEU A 175 1.08 -6.70 16.91
C LEU A 175 -0.17 -6.14 17.60
N ALA A 176 -0.64 -6.79 18.67
CA ALA A 176 -1.76 -6.30 19.46
C ALA A 176 -1.43 -4.94 20.13
N SER A 177 -2.48 -4.17 20.45
CA SER A 177 -2.34 -2.76 20.87
C SER A 177 -1.44 -2.56 22.10
N TYR A 178 -1.52 -3.44 23.11
CA TYR A 178 -0.75 -3.34 24.37
C TYR A 178 0.48 -4.24 24.41
N ALA A 179 0.71 -5.05 23.39
CA ALA A 179 1.81 -5.98 23.36
C ALA A 179 3.18 -5.27 23.24
N LYS A 180 4.17 -5.83 23.90
CA LYS A 180 5.58 -5.42 23.83
C LYS A 180 6.46 -6.61 23.47
N ILE A 181 7.66 -6.33 23.01
CA ILE A 181 8.65 -7.35 22.67
C ILE A 181 9.77 -7.30 23.70
N ASP A 182 10.13 -8.45 24.24
CA ASP A 182 11.22 -8.64 25.21
C ASP A 182 12.61 -8.49 24.54
N GLU A 183 13.64 -8.40 25.34
CA GLU A 183 15.04 -8.34 24.89
C GLU A 183 15.44 -9.58 24.06
N TYR A 184 14.78 -10.71 24.25
CA TYR A 184 15.01 -11.96 23.52
C TYR A 184 14.14 -12.11 22.26
N GLY A 185 13.21 -11.18 22.01
CA GLY A 185 12.29 -11.20 20.86
C GLY A 185 10.94 -11.87 21.14
N PHE A 186 10.60 -12.24 22.39
CA PHE A 186 9.29 -12.78 22.72
C PHE A 186 8.27 -11.68 22.93
N ILE A 187 7.03 -11.94 22.49
CA ILE A 187 5.93 -10.98 22.67
C ILE A 187 5.36 -11.15 24.07
N MET A 188 5.28 -10.06 24.81
CA MET A 188 4.67 -9.98 26.13
C MET A 188 3.38 -9.19 26.07
N THR A 189 2.44 -9.54 26.94
CA THR A 189 1.19 -8.81 27.16
C THR A 189 1.04 -8.38 28.61
N PRO A 190 0.43 -7.21 28.91
CA PRO A 190 0.28 -6.75 30.28
C PRO A 190 -0.92 -7.39 30.98
N TYR A 191 -0.76 -7.67 32.26
CA TYR A 191 -1.81 -8.14 33.16
C TYR A 191 -1.73 -7.40 34.49
N ARG A 192 -2.87 -7.22 35.17
CA ARG A 192 -2.94 -6.72 36.53
C ARG A 192 -2.90 -7.89 37.51
N LYS A 193 -2.11 -7.78 38.55
CA LYS A 193 -2.02 -8.78 39.59
C LYS A 193 -3.24 -8.76 40.50
N VAL A 194 -3.77 -9.93 40.84
CA VAL A 194 -4.86 -10.11 41.78
C VAL A 194 -4.31 -10.71 43.07
N VAL A 195 -4.63 -10.13 44.22
CA VAL A 195 -4.26 -10.64 45.55
C VAL A 195 -5.49 -10.71 46.40
N ASP A 196 -5.85 -11.87 46.93
CA ASP A 196 -7.00 -12.10 47.75
C ASP A 196 -8.32 -11.51 47.21
N LYS A 197 -8.65 -11.76 45.95
CA LYS A 197 -9.81 -11.24 45.20
C LYS A 197 -9.71 -9.75 44.86
N LYS A 198 -8.66 -9.04 45.27
CA LYS A 198 -8.51 -7.63 45.05
C LYS A 198 -7.57 -7.40 43.89
N ILE A 199 -8.02 -6.64 42.86
CA ILE A 199 -7.24 -6.21 41.74
C ILE A 199 -6.29 -5.10 42.20
N THR A 200 -5.00 -5.31 41.97
CA THR A 200 -3.96 -4.33 42.28
C THR A 200 -3.65 -3.45 41.07
N ASP A 201 -3.04 -2.28 41.32
CA ASP A 201 -2.55 -1.40 40.24
C ASP A 201 -1.19 -1.86 39.67
N GLU A 202 -0.64 -2.97 40.18
CA GLU A 202 0.61 -3.55 39.69
C GLU A 202 0.38 -4.23 38.34
N VAL A 203 1.01 -3.70 37.28
CA VAL A 203 0.97 -4.25 35.92
C VAL A 203 2.22 -5.05 35.66
N VAL A 204 2.05 -6.32 35.32
CA VAL A 204 3.13 -7.26 35.00
C VAL A 204 3.00 -7.68 33.55
N TYR A 205 4.13 -7.65 32.83
CA TYR A 205 4.20 -8.15 31.47
C TYR A 205 4.64 -9.62 31.48
N LEU A 206 3.81 -10.51 30.90
CA LEU A 206 4.08 -11.94 30.85
C LEU A 206 4.31 -12.39 29.40
N THR A 207 5.29 -13.26 29.21
CA THR A 207 5.49 -13.98 27.95
C THR A 207 4.44 -15.09 27.82
N ALA A 208 4.27 -15.66 26.63
CA ALA A 208 3.31 -16.72 26.38
C ALA A 208 3.58 -18.00 27.20
N ASP A 209 4.83 -18.22 27.55
CA ASP A 209 5.26 -19.38 28.33
C ASP A 209 5.01 -19.20 29.83
N GLU A 210 5.32 -18.02 30.36
CA GLU A 210 5.04 -17.68 31.76
C GLU A 210 3.53 -17.71 32.07
N GLU A 211 2.71 -17.31 31.09
CA GLU A 211 1.25 -17.31 31.20
C GLU A 211 0.66 -18.70 31.50
N LEU A 212 1.29 -19.77 31.02
CA LEU A 212 0.81 -21.15 31.23
C LEU A 212 0.75 -21.60 32.69
N ASP A 213 1.47 -20.92 33.57
CA ASP A 213 1.55 -21.27 34.98
C ASP A 213 0.50 -20.55 35.82
N TYR A 214 -0.27 -19.60 35.29
CA TYR A 214 -1.19 -18.73 36.01
C TYR A 214 -2.63 -18.85 35.51
N ILE A 215 -3.56 -18.58 36.41
CA ILE A 215 -5.01 -18.49 36.10
C ILE A 215 -5.31 -17.00 35.83
N ILE A 216 -5.70 -16.67 34.61
CA ILE A 216 -5.91 -15.30 34.14
C ILE A 216 -7.37 -15.09 33.79
N SER A 217 -8.00 -14.09 34.38
CA SER A 217 -9.39 -13.73 34.13
C SER A 217 -9.50 -12.53 33.16
N GLN A 218 -10.70 -12.34 32.64
CA GLN A 218 -11.01 -11.21 31.76
C GLN A 218 -11.25 -9.92 32.56
N SER A 219 -11.00 -8.75 31.95
CA SER A 219 -11.21 -7.45 32.59
C SER A 219 -12.68 -7.09 32.82
N THR A 220 -13.63 -7.78 32.16
CA THR A 220 -15.08 -7.55 32.24
C THR A 220 -15.75 -8.17 33.47
N VAL A 221 -14.99 -8.72 34.40
CA VAL A 221 -15.49 -9.31 35.65
C VAL A 221 -16.09 -8.21 36.54
N GLY A 222 -17.23 -8.53 37.17
CA GLY A 222 -17.89 -7.62 38.14
C GLY A 222 -16.99 -7.28 39.31
N THR A 223 -16.79 -5.97 39.56
CA THR A 223 -15.94 -5.45 40.63
C THR A 223 -16.67 -4.40 41.42
N ASN A 224 -16.37 -4.30 42.73
CA ASN A 224 -16.84 -3.22 43.58
C ASN A 224 -15.97 -1.95 43.49
N GLU A 225 -16.40 -0.85 44.12
CA GLU A 225 -15.63 0.41 44.22
C GLU A 225 -14.21 0.22 44.79
N ASP A 226 -13.99 -0.85 45.58
CA ASP A 226 -12.70 -1.21 46.18
C ASP A 226 -11.84 -2.11 45.27
N ASN A 227 -12.21 -2.31 43.99
CA ASN A 227 -11.58 -3.21 43.07
C ASN A 227 -11.55 -4.70 43.52
N VAL A 228 -12.58 -5.14 44.27
CA VAL A 228 -12.73 -6.53 44.68
C VAL A 228 -13.70 -7.24 43.75
N ILE A 229 -13.34 -8.44 43.27
CA ILE A 229 -14.18 -9.28 42.42
C ILE A 229 -15.39 -9.75 43.20
N THR A 230 -16.59 -9.45 42.69
CA THR A 230 -17.87 -9.78 43.31
C THR A 230 -18.53 -11.04 42.82
N ASP A 231 -18.17 -11.50 41.67
CA ASP A 231 -18.76 -12.68 41.05
C ASP A 231 -18.36 -13.94 41.77
N ASP A 232 -19.30 -14.87 41.95
CA ASP A 232 -19.03 -16.18 42.63
C ASP A 232 -18.11 -17.08 41.80
N MET A 233 -18.21 -17.02 40.47
CA MET A 233 -17.40 -17.76 39.51
C MET A 233 -17.04 -16.82 38.35
N VAL A 234 -15.79 -16.85 37.94
CA VAL A 234 -15.26 -16.04 36.86
C VAL A 234 -14.74 -16.88 35.70
N ASN A 235 -14.95 -16.40 34.48
CA ASN A 235 -14.34 -17.01 33.33
C ASN A 235 -12.83 -16.70 33.34
N ALA A 236 -12.01 -17.74 33.27
CA ALA A 236 -10.57 -17.61 33.28
C ALA A 236 -9.93 -18.53 32.23
N ARG A 237 -8.70 -18.22 31.88
CA ARG A 237 -7.84 -19.03 31.00
C ARG A 237 -6.77 -19.70 31.83
N PHE A 238 -6.52 -20.98 31.54
CA PHE A 238 -5.41 -21.71 32.10
C PHE A 238 -4.87 -22.70 31.08
N ARG A 239 -3.59 -22.59 30.74
CA ARG A 239 -2.90 -23.44 29.74
C ARG A 239 -3.57 -23.47 28.36
N GLY A 240 -4.15 -22.38 27.92
CA GLY A 240 -4.88 -22.25 26.64
C GLY A 240 -6.34 -22.70 26.69
N ASP A 241 -6.81 -23.32 27.78
CA ASP A 241 -8.21 -23.70 27.92
C ASP A 241 -9.00 -22.70 28.72
N ASN A 242 -10.28 -22.53 28.38
CA ASN A 242 -11.22 -21.71 29.13
C ASN A 242 -11.81 -22.50 30.30
N ILE A 243 -11.66 -22.00 31.50
CA ILE A 243 -12.13 -22.59 32.73
C ILE A 243 -13.01 -21.62 33.52
N LEU A 244 -13.90 -22.19 34.35
CA LEU A 244 -14.59 -21.43 35.38
C LEU A 244 -13.80 -21.56 36.69
N ALA A 245 -13.24 -20.45 37.16
CA ALA A 245 -12.43 -20.40 38.38
C ALA A 245 -13.14 -19.59 39.47
N LYS A 246 -12.79 -19.92 40.73
CA LYS A 246 -13.21 -19.09 41.86
C LYS A 246 -12.35 -17.81 41.92
N PRO A 247 -12.87 -16.69 42.36
CA PRO A 247 -12.11 -15.43 42.47
C PRO A 247 -10.81 -15.55 43.28
N GLU A 248 -10.78 -16.51 44.23
CA GLU A 248 -9.60 -16.81 45.09
C GLU A 248 -8.45 -17.47 44.34
N GLN A 249 -8.75 -18.10 43.19
CA GLN A 249 -7.79 -18.82 42.37
C GLN A 249 -7.20 -18.01 41.24
N VAL A 250 -7.73 -16.80 41.02
CA VAL A 250 -7.29 -15.92 39.93
C VAL A 250 -6.02 -15.21 40.33
N ASP A 251 -4.95 -15.37 39.55
CA ASP A 251 -3.64 -14.77 39.78
C ASP A 251 -3.54 -13.40 39.11
N TYR A 252 -4.06 -13.29 37.91
CA TYR A 252 -3.99 -12.10 37.07
C TYR A 252 -5.32 -11.81 36.38
N ILE A 253 -5.50 -10.55 35.97
CA ILE A 253 -6.64 -10.10 35.19
C ILE A 253 -6.16 -9.24 34.03
N ASP A 254 -6.86 -9.29 32.90
CA ASP A 254 -6.56 -8.46 31.73
C ASP A 254 -6.62 -6.97 32.10
N VAL A 255 -5.77 -6.14 31.50
CA VAL A 255 -5.75 -4.69 31.73
C VAL A 255 -6.94 -4.03 31.07
N SER A 256 -7.24 -4.42 29.83
CA SER A 256 -8.34 -3.89 29.01
C SER A 256 -8.81 -4.95 28.01
N PRO A 257 -10.10 -4.99 27.68
CA PRO A 257 -10.60 -5.88 26.62
C PRO A 257 -9.97 -5.58 25.25
N GLN A 258 -9.55 -4.33 25.00
CA GLN A 258 -8.93 -3.89 23.76
C GLN A 258 -7.54 -4.49 23.52
N GLN A 259 -6.91 -5.07 24.53
CA GLN A 259 -5.56 -5.65 24.39
C GLN A 259 -5.49 -6.81 23.40
N VAL A 260 -6.61 -7.40 23.03
CA VAL A 260 -6.67 -8.58 22.12
C VAL A 260 -6.43 -8.19 20.68
N VAL A 261 -6.82 -6.99 20.29
CA VAL A 261 -6.85 -6.53 18.88
C VAL A 261 -5.74 -5.51 18.59
N SER A 262 -5.43 -5.33 17.30
CA SER A 262 -4.51 -4.31 16.83
C SER A 262 -5.10 -2.90 16.94
N VAL A 263 -4.28 -1.88 16.74
CA VAL A 263 -4.72 -0.48 16.78
C VAL A 263 -5.80 -0.20 15.73
N THR A 264 -5.60 -0.67 14.50
CA THR A 264 -6.56 -0.47 13.40
C THR A 264 -7.90 -1.13 13.69
N THR A 265 -7.87 -2.37 14.16
CA THR A 265 -9.08 -3.12 14.54
C THR A 265 -9.80 -2.48 15.74
N SER A 266 -9.05 -1.92 16.68
CA SER A 266 -9.65 -1.23 17.84
C SER A 266 -10.33 0.10 17.49
N CYS A 267 -10.14 0.62 16.29
CA CYS A 267 -10.87 1.79 15.76
C CYS A 267 -12.25 1.45 15.18
N ILE A 268 -12.65 0.18 15.13
CA ILE A 268 -13.96 -0.25 14.63
C ILE A 268 -14.97 -0.23 15.79
N PRO A 269 -15.97 0.66 15.80
CA PRO A 269 -17.00 0.64 16.83
C PRO A 269 -17.91 -0.58 16.66
N PHE A 270 -18.42 -1.14 17.75
CA PHE A 270 -19.29 -2.33 17.75
C PHE A 270 -18.68 -3.55 17.05
N LEU A 271 -17.35 -3.69 17.13
CA LEU A 271 -16.61 -4.83 16.53
C LEU A 271 -17.18 -6.18 17.00
N GLU A 272 -17.61 -6.28 18.24
CA GLU A 272 -18.20 -7.49 18.84
C GLU A 272 -19.48 -7.96 18.15
N HIS A 273 -20.13 -7.11 17.38
CA HIS A 273 -21.33 -7.42 16.61
C HIS A 273 -21.07 -7.69 15.13
N ASP A 274 -19.83 -7.64 14.71
CA ASP A 274 -19.42 -7.91 13.33
C ASP A 274 -18.81 -9.30 13.20
N ASP A 275 -19.08 -9.97 12.07
CA ASP A 275 -18.38 -11.19 11.69
C ASP A 275 -16.88 -10.93 11.49
N ALA A 276 -16.04 -11.89 11.92
CA ALA A 276 -14.58 -11.74 11.85
C ALA A 276 -14.06 -11.46 10.44
N THR A 277 -14.65 -12.09 9.42
CA THR A 277 -14.30 -11.87 8.01
C THR A 277 -14.51 -10.42 7.61
N ARG A 278 -15.63 -9.82 8.03
CA ARG A 278 -15.95 -8.43 7.72
C ARG A 278 -15.14 -7.44 8.56
N ALA A 279 -14.84 -7.78 9.79
CA ALA A 279 -13.94 -6.99 10.63
C ALA A 279 -12.52 -6.92 10.03
N LEU A 280 -12.02 -8.04 9.47
CA LEU A 280 -10.76 -8.09 8.72
C LEU A 280 -10.78 -7.12 7.53
N MET A 281 -11.83 -7.18 6.71
CA MET A 281 -11.99 -6.25 5.58
C MET A 281 -12.07 -4.80 6.05
N GLY A 282 -12.81 -4.52 7.12
CA GLY A 282 -12.91 -3.18 7.70
C GLY A 282 -11.58 -2.64 8.21
N ALA A 283 -10.80 -3.46 8.91
CA ALA A 283 -9.47 -3.10 9.37
C ALA A 283 -8.53 -2.80 8.19
N ASN A 284 -8.53 -3.64 7.15
CA ASN A 284 -7.71 -3.45 5.96
C ASN A 284 -8.11 -2.18 5.18
N MET A 285 -9.41 -1.91 5.05
CA MET A 285 -9.90 -0.73 4.31
C MET A 285 -9.62 0.58 5.04
N GLN A 286 -9.56 0.62 6.36
CA GLN A 286 -9.15 1.82 7.10
C GLN A 286 -7.71 2.25 6.72
N ARG A 287 -6.83 1.30 6.43
CA ARG A 287 -5.46 1.61 5.96
C ARG A 287 -5.42 2.22 4.56
N GLN A 288 -6.44 1.97 3.73
CA GLN A 288 -6.56 2.48 2.36
C GLN A 288 -7.35 3.80 2.30
N ALA A 289 -7.67 4.42 3.42
CA ALA A 289 -8.44 5.65 3.49
C ALA A 289 -7.65 6.83 2.91
N MET A 290 -8.24 7.52 1.94
CA MET A 290 -7.62 8.69 1.31
C MET A 290 -7.75 9.92 2.20
N PRO A 291 -6.68 10.69 2.44
CA PRO A 291 -6.75 11.98 3.13
C PRO A 291 -7.63 12.97 2.37
N LEU A 292 -8.57 13.57 3.07
CA LEU A 292 -9.50 14.55 2.52
C LEU A 292 -9.05 15.98 2.83
N ILE A 293 -9.46 16.94 1.99
CA ILE A 293 -9.16 18.37 2.22
C ILE A 293 -9.73 18.86 3.55
N LYS A 294 -10.99 18.50 3.84
CA LYS A 294 -11.65 18.78 5.11
C LYS A 294 -11.87 17.46 5.82
N THR A 295 -11.22 17.27 6.93
CA THR A 295 -11.37 16.11 7.79
C THR A 295 -12.51 16.33 8.78
N GLU A 296 -13.06 15.26 9.31
CA GLU A 296 -14.14 15.28 10.31
C GLU A 296 -14.00 14.06 11.22
N ALA A 297 -13.92 14.29 12.52
CA ALA A 297 -13.89 13.22 13.49
C ALA A 297 -15.21 12.44 13.51
N PRO A 298 -15.21 11.13 13.74
CA PRO A 298 -16.42 10.32 13.77
C PRO A 298 -17.31 10.71 14.96
N PHE A 299 -18.63 10.74 14.78
CA PHE A 299 -19.56 10.91 15.90
C PHE A 299 -19.56 9.70 16.84
N VAL A 300 -19.40 8.51 16.26
CA VAL A 300 -19.27 7.26 17.00
C VAL A 300 -17.86 6.72 16.80
N GLY A 301 -17.05 6.81 17.83
CA GLY A 301 -15.67 6.32 17.89
C GLY A 301 -15.48 5.29 18.98
N THR A 302 -14.25 4.84 19.17
CA THR A 302 -13.86 3.86 20.21
C THR A 302 -13.00 4.46 21.32
N GLY A 303 -12.56 5.72 21.18
CA GLY A 303 -11.63 6.38 22.08
C GLY A 303 -10.15 6.12 21.81
N VAL A 304 -9.83 5.18 20.91
CA VAL A 304 -8.45 4.87 20.51
C VAL A 304 -7.94 5.85 19.46
N GLU A 305 -8.82 6.50 18.73
CA GLU A 305 -8.50 7.41 17.62
C GLU A 305 -7.55 8.53 18.05
N PHE A 306 -7.73 9.07 19.25
CA PHE A 306 -6.86 10.10 19.78
C PHE A 306 -5.43 9.60 20.05
N ILE A 307 -5.32 8.41 20.60
CA ILE A 307 -4.02 7.79 20.89
C ILE A 307 -3.31 7.41 19.58
N ALA A 308 -4.05 6.85 18.62
CA ALA A 308 -3.53 6.47 17.32
C ALA A 308 -3.00 7.69 16.53
N ALA A 309 -3.72 8.79 16.52
CA ALA A 309 -3.30 10.03 15.88
C ALA A 309 -2.01 10.58 16.51
N LYS A 310 -1.96 10.62 17.84
CA LYS A 310 -0.79 11.07 18.58
C LYS A 310 0.44 10.20 18.34
N ASP A 311 0.29 8.89 18.38
CA ASP A 311 1.39 7.92 18.27
C ASP A 311 1.89 7.74 16.82
N SER A 312 1.07 8.08 15.83
CA SER A 312 1.50 8.12 14.42
C SER A 312 2.57 9.18 14.15
N GLY A 313 2.64 10.23 14.99
CA GLY A 313 3.60 11.31 14.83
C GLY A 313 3.26 12.31 13.71
N VAL A 314 2.09 12.23 13.10
CA VAL A 314 1.63 13.15 12.04
C VAL A 314 1.26 14.51 12.60
N GLU A 315 0.84 14.57 13.87
CA GLU A 315 0.51 15.80 14.60
C GLU A 315 1.75 16.46 15.19
N ILE A 316 1.72 17.78 15.26
CA ILE A 316 2.76 18.52 15.95
C ILE A 316 2.30 18.83 17.38
N ILE A 317 2.96 18.19 18.34
CA ILE A 317 2.70 18.33 19.75
C ILE A 317 3.72 19.30 20.38
N CYS A 318 3.26 20.15 21.28
CA CYS A 318 4.12 21.10 21.99
C CYS A 318 5.16 20.38 22.86
N LYS A 319 6.44 20.73 22.74
CA LYS A 319 7.55 20.12 23.51
C LYS A 319 7.77 20.76 24.88
N ALA A 320 7.35 22.01 25.07
CA ALA A 320 7.57 22.76 26.32
C ALA A 320 6.39 23.68 26.64
N ASP A 321 6.15 23.93 27.93
CA ASP A 321 5.10 24.85 28.35
C ASP A 321 5.42 26.27 27.89
N GLY A 322 4.39 26.96 27.34
CA GLY A 322 4.58 28.31 26.82
C GLY A 322 3.33 28.99 26.37
N VAL A 323 3.53 30.06 25.61
CA VAL A 323 2.44 30.85 24.99
C VAL A 323 2.78 30.98 23.50
N VAL A 324 1.79 30.79 22.65
CA VAL A 324 1.95 30.95 21.20
C VAL A 324 2.14 32.42 20.85
N GLU A 325 3.30 32.73 20.27
CA GLU A 325 3.67 34.11 19.89
C GLU A 325 3.33 34.42 18.44
N TYR A 326 3.48 33.44 17.57
CA TYR A 326 3.28 33.61 16.14
C TYR A 326 2.76 32.32 15.49
N VAL A 327 1.80 32.45 14.57
CA VAL A 327 1.23 31.34 13.79
C VAL A 327 1.09 31.77 12.33
N ASP A 328 1.61 30.99 11.44
CA ASP A 328 1.33 31.06 10.00
C ASP A 328 1.19 29.65 9.41
N ALA A 329 0.93 29.54 8.10
CA ALA A 329 0.78 28.26 7.42
C ALA A 329 2.07 27.43 7.36
N ARG A 330 3.24 28.00 7.64
CA ARG A 330 4.55 27.34 7.52
C ARG A 330 5.23 27.09 8.87
N LYS A 331 4.88 27.86 9.88
CA LYS A 331 5.54 27.76 11.20
C LYS A 331 4.68 28.26 12.35
N ILE A 332 4.89 27.67 13.50
CA ILE A 332 4.35 28.12 14.78
C ILE A 332 5.54 28.44 15.69
N VAL A 333 5.49 29.57 16.37
CA VAL A 333 6.50 29.98 17.35
C VAL A 333 5.86 30.07 18.74
N VAL A 334 6.41 29.25 19.64
CA VAL A 334 5.98 29.21 21.03
C VAL A 334 7.06 29.85 21.90
N LYS A 335 6.66 30.81 22.72
CA LYS A 335 7.52 31.45 23.71
C LYS A 335 7.48 30.60 24.98
N THR A 336 8.60 29.95 25.30
CA THR A 336 8.81 29.10 26.47
C THR A 336 9.63 29.84 27.53
N LYS A 337 9.75 29.27 28.72
CA LYS A 337 10.60 29.83 29.81
C LYS A 337 12.08 29.87 29.41
N ASN A 338 12.51 28.96 28.52
CA ASN A 338 13.91 28.78 28.12
C ASN A 338 14.28 29.46 26.79
N GLY A 339 13.29 30.06 26.09
CA GLY A 339 13.51 30.70 24.78
C GLY A 339 12.30 30.63 23.88
N LYS A 340 12.54 30.63 22.56
CA LYS A 340 11.50 30.50 21.53
C LYS A 340 11.71 29.17 20.80
N ASP A 341 10.68 28.35 20.83
CA ASP A 341 10.63 27.10 20.06
C ASP A 341 9.89 27.35 18.74
N THR A 342 10.52 26.98 17.63
CA THR A 342 9.92 27.12 16.31
C THR A 342 9.59 25.76 15.74
N TYR A 343 8.32 25.54 15.43
CA TYR A 343 7.80 24.34 14.77
C TYR A 343 7.53 24.65 13.32
N ARG A 344 8.13 23.90 12.42
CA ARG A 344 7.88 23.98 10.96
C ARG A 344 6.76 23.05 10.60
N LEU A 345 5.85 23.50 9.73
CA LEU A 345 4.72 22.74 9.23
C LEU A 345 5.00 22.25 7.83
N ALA A 346 4.67 20.98 7.57
CA ALA A 346 4.66 20.44 6.23
C ALA A 346 3.53 21.09 5.40
N ASN A 347 3.83 21.50 4.19
CA ASN A 347 2.91 22.28 3.37
C ASN A 347 2.88 21.75 1.96
N PHE A 348 1.90 20.89 1.66
CA PHE A 348 1.73 20.25 0.37
C PHE A 348 3.01 19.54 -0.11
N GLU A 349 3.60 18.74 0.77
CA GLU A 349 4.78 17.93 0.46
C GLU A 349 4.37 16.57 -0.07
N LEU A 350 5.12 16.05 -1.03
CA LEU A 350 4.92 14.70 -1.54
C LEU A 350 5.29 13.68 -0.46
N ALA A 351 4.33 12.86 -0.06
CA ALA A 351 4.55 11.63 0.66
C ALA A 351 4.56 10.43 -0.31
N ASN A 352 4.79 9.24 0.17
CA ASN A 352 4.73 8.03 -0.64
C ASN A 352 3.36 7.87 -1.32
N SER A 353 3.30 7.18 -2.45
CA SER A 353 2.06 6.87 -3.17
C SER A 353 1.24 8.10 -3.59
N SER A 354 1.91 9.14 -4.10
CA SER A 354 1.26 10.36 -4.60
C SER A 354 0.38 11.10 -3.58
N ILE A 355 0.56 10.82 -2.29
CA ILE A 355 -0.19 11.45 -1.21
C ILE A 355 0.37 12.84 -0.92
N CYS A 356 -0.52 13.82 -0.83
CA CYS A 356 -0.20 15.17 -0.45
C CYS A 356 -0.20 15.32 1.08
N SER A 357 0.98 15.53 1.68
CA SER A 357 1.12 15.79 3.11
C SER A 357 0.94 17.26 3.41
N HIS A 358 0.02 17.58 4.31
CA HIS A 358 -0.29 18.95 4.70
C HIS A 358 -0.66 19.02 6.17
N GLN A 359 -0.04 19.97 6.91
CA GLN A 359 -0.31 20.20 8.32
C GLN A 359 -1.01 21.55 8.51
N ARG A 360 -2.06 21.56 9.32
CA ARG A 360 -2.88 22.76 9.60
C ARG A 360 -2.73 23.19 11.05
N PRO A 361 -2.37 24.45 11.34
CA PRO A 361 -2.34 24.95 12.69
C PRO A 361 -3.77 25.02 13.28
N ILE A 362 -3.92 24.56 14.53
CA ILE A 362 -5.20 24.62 15.26
C ILE A 362 -5.15 25.63 16.41
N VAL A 363 -3.96 26.10 16.79
CA VAL A 363 -3.76 27.08 17.85
C VAL A 363 -3.75 28.52 17.32
N HIS A 364 -4.11 29.46 18.17
CA HIS A 364 -4.12 30.89 17.86
C HIS A 364 -3.05 31.63 18.64
N VAL A 365 -2.68 32.81 18.18
CA VAL A 365 -1.72 33.67 18.88
C VAL A 365 -2.26 34.07 20.25
N GLY A 366 -1.48 33.82 21.30
CA GLY A 366 -1.84 34.09 22.68
C GLY A 366 -2.31 32.86 23.46
N ASP A 367 -2.52 31.71 22.79
CA ASP A 367 -2.94 30.49 23.48
C ASP A 367 -1.84 29.96 24.40
N LYS A 368 -2.25 29.47 25.58
CA LYS A 368 -1.36 28.81 26.54
C LYS A 368 -1.26 27.32 26.17
N VAL A 369 -0.04 26.84 25.98
CA VAL A 369 0.26 25.48 25.57
C VAL A 369 1.02 24.74 26.67
N LYS A 370 0.72 23.44 26.81
CA LYS A 370 1.36 22.53 27.75
C LYS A 370 2.18 21.48 27.01
N ALA A 371 3.36 21.18 27.55
CA ALA A 371 4.27 20.16 27.03
C ALA A 371 3.59 18.77 26.97
N GLY A 372 3.72 18.09 25.83
CA GLY A 372 3.24 16.73 25.63
C GLY A 372 1.70 16.56 25.59
N VAL A 373 0.94 17.67 25.76
CA VAL A 373 -0.52 17.63 25.80
C VAL A 373 -1.15 18.44 24.68
N THR A 374 -0.68 19.68 24.47
CA THR A 374 -1.31 20.58 23.49
C THR A 374 -0.83 20.27 22.10
N ILE A 375 -1.77 19.96 21.21
CA ILE A 375 -1.55 19.79 19.78
C ILE A 375 -1.51 21.18 19.15
N LEU A 376 -0.44 21.46 18.42
CA LEU A 376 -0.21 22.74 17.77
C LEU A 376 -0.77 22.74 16.35
N ALA A 377 -0.63 21.63 15.65
CA ALA A 377 -1.12 21.46 14.28
C ALA A 377 -1.60 20.03 14.04
N ASP A 378 -2.72 19.91 13.35
CA ASP A 378 -3.25 18.67 12.80
C ASP A 378 -2.50 18.30 11.51
N GLY A 379 -2.33 17.00 11.27
CA GLY A 379 -1.79 16.47 10.03
C GLY A 379 -2.86 15.96 9.08
N ASN A 380 -2.45 15.10 8.15
CA ASN A 380 -3.40 14.42 7.27
C ASN A 380 -4.34 13.53 8.07
N SER A 381 -5.60 13.48 7.65
CA SER A 381 -6.62 12.60 8.26
C SER A 381 -6.73 12.72 9.78
N THR A 382 -6.52 13.93 10.31
CA THR A 382 -6.74 14.24 11.73
C THR A 382 -7.62 15.48 11.89
N ASP A 383 -8.42 15.53 12.96
CA ASP A 383 -9.29 16.65 13.32
C ASP A 383 -9.20 16.87 14.81
N LYS A 384 -8.61 18.01 15.21
CA LYS A 384 -8.38 18.41 16.62
C LYS A 384 -7.68 17.35 17.47
N GLY A 385 -6.74 16.63 16.85
CA GLY A 385 -6.00 15.57 17.52
C GLY A 385 -6.67 14.21 17.53
N GLU A 386 -7.75 14.02 16.82
CA GLU A 386 -8.44 12.75 16.68
C GLU A 386 -8.32 12.23 15.24
N LEU A 387 -8.15 10.93 15.08
CA LEU A 387 -8.06 10.31 13.76
C LEU A 387 -9.37 10.51 12.99
N ALA A 388 -9.28 11.07 11.80
CA ALA A 388 -10.40 11.43 10.93
C ALA A 388 -10.20 10.90 9.52
N LEU A 389 -10.49 9.62 9.30
CA LEU A 389 -10.27 8.93 8.02
C LEU A 389 -11.36 9.22 6.98
N GLY A 390 -12.53 9.71 7.37
CA GLY A 390 -13.69 9.89 6.50
C GLY A 390 -14.61 11.03 6.94
N LYS A 391 -15.90 10.84 6.65
CA LYS A 391 -16.98 11.81 6.92
C LYS A 391 -18.20 11.15 7.54
N ASN A 392 -18.88 11.88 8.41
CA ASN A 392 -20.18 11.48 8.97
C ASN A 392 -21.28 11.82 7.94
N MET A 393 -21.93 10.80 7.39
CA MET A 393 -22.95 10.92 6.35
C MET A 393 -24.29 10.41 6.83
N THR A 394 -25.36 11.09 6.42
CA THR A 394 -26.72 10.62 6.63
C THR A 394 -27.02 9.53 5.61
N VAL A 395 -27.18 8.29 6.08
CA VAL A 395 -27.35 7.09 5.26
C VAL A 395 -28.76 6.55 5.41
N ALA A 396 -29.37 6.14 4.30
CA ALA A 396 -30.63 5.37 4.28
C ALA A 396 -30.37 3.97 3.73
N PHE A 397 -30.84 2.95 4.43
CA PHE A 397 -30.79 1.56 3.94
C PHE A 397 -32.08 1.25 3.18
N MET A 398 -32.03 1.45 1.87
CA MET A 398 -33.17 1.21 0.97
C MET A 398 -32.69 0.82 -0.42
N THR A 399 -33.49 0.04 -1.12
CA THR A 399 -33.30 -0.19 -2.56
C THR A 399 -33.84 1.00 -3.34
N PHE A 400 -33.14 1.41 -4.39
CA PHE A 400 -33.57 2.54 -5.22
C PHE A 400 -33.40 2.21 -6.70
N ASN A 401 -34.47 1.85 -7.35
CA ASN A 401 -34.57 1.54 -8.78
C ASN A 401 -33.50 0.59 -9.33
N GLY A 402 -32.88 -0.25 -8.49
CA GLY A 402 -31.81 -1.16 -8.86
C GLY A 402 -30.44 -0.50 -8.99
N TYR A 403 -30.30 0.81 -8.83
CA TYR A 403 -29.00 1.50 -8.95
C TYR A 403 -28.04 1.22 -7.81
N ASN A 404 -28.50 0.64 -6.71
CA ASN A 404 -27.65 0.18 -5.61
C ASN A 404 -27.62 -1.34 -5.45
N TYR A 405 -27.86 -2.07 -6.54
CA TYR A 405 -27.72 -3.52 -6.60
C TYR A 405 -26.25 -3.94 -6.44
N GLU A 406 -26.01 -5.06 -5.77
CA GLU A 406 -24.67 -5.60 -5.50
C GLU A 406 -23.68 -4.58 -4.89
N ASP A 407 -24.09 -3.95 -3.78
CA ASP A 407 -23.28 -2.98 -3.02
C ASP A 407 -22.94 -1.68 -3.74
N ALA A 408 -23.56 -1.39 -4.85
CA ALA A 408 -23.45 -0.09 -5.47
C ALA A 408 -24.01 0.99 -4.54
N VAL A 409 -23.41 2.16 -4.57
CA VAL A 409 -23.71 3.29 -3.69
C VAL A 409 -24.26 4.45 -4.50
N ILE A 410 -25.34 5.06 -4.02
CA ILE A 410 -25.90 6.27 -4.62
C ILE A 410 -25.58 7.45 -3.71
N LEU A 411 -25.03 8.51 -4.29
CA LEU A 411 -24.65 9.72 -3.59
C LEU A 411 -25.52 10.91 -3.95
N ASN A 412 -25.61 11.84 -3.01
CA ASN A 412 -26.18 13.17 -3.23
C ASN A 412 -25.14 14.09 -3.88
N GLU A 413 -25.53 14.86 -4.90
CA GLU A 413 -24.67 15.82 -5.59
C GLU A 413 -24.09 16.89 -4.65
N ASN A 414 -24.76 17.22 -3.54
CA ASN A 414 -24.25 18.15 -2.55
C ASN A 414 -22.90 17.73 -1.96
N LEU A 415 -22.63 16.42 -1.89
CA LEU A 415 -21.34 15.93 -1.40
C LEU A 415 -20.18 16.36 -2.31
N VAL A 416 -20.44 16.36 -3.61
CA VAL A 416 -19.47 16.81 -4.63
C VAL A 416 -19.35 18.33 -4.63
N LYS A 417 -20.49 19.02 -4.53
CA LYS A 417 -20.55 20.50 -4.54
C LYS A 417 -19.83 21.11 -3.33
N ASP A 418 -20.02 20.54 -2.14
CA ASP A 418 -19.45 21.02 -0.89
C ASP A 418 -18.02 20.52 -0.64
N ASP A 419 -17.39 19.85 -1.60
CA ASP A 419 -16.04 19.26 -1.49
C ASP A 419 -15.90 18.31 -0.27
N LYS A 420 -16.93 17.52 0.07
CA LYS A 420 -16.88 16.68 1.27
C LYS A 420 -15.88 15.53 1.16
N PHE A 421 -15.76 14.90 0.01
CA PHE A 421 -14.83 13.80 -0.27
C PHE A 421 -13.75 14.16 -1.29
N THR A 422 -13.41 15.42 -1.38
CA THR A 422 -12.35 15.89 -2.28
C THR A 422 -10.99 15.62 -1.67
N SER A 423 -10.10 15.07 -2.44
CA SER A 423 -8.72 14.73 -2.07
C SER A 423 -7.70 15.45 -2.95
N LEU A 424 -6.51 15.70 -2.41
CA LEU A 424 -5.38 16.28 -3.12
C LEU A 424 -4.35 15.19 -3.42
N HIS A 425 -3.92 15.13 -4.67
CA HIS A 425 -2.91 14.21 -5.15
C HIS A 425 -1.74 14.99 -5.71
N LEU A 426 -0.54 14.58 -5.36
CA LEU A 426 0.68 15.21 -5.82
C LEU A 426 1.46 14.19 -6.65
N GLU A 427 1.52 14.40 -7.95
CA GLU A 427 2.26 13.53 -8.87
C GLU A 427 3.58 14.18 -9.27
N ASP A 428 4.63 13.39 -9.37
CA ASP A 428 5.92 13.83 -9.83
C ASP A 428 6.23 13.26 -11.21
N TYR A 429 6.69 14.14 -12.10
CA TYR A 429 7.13 13.79 -13.44
C TYR A 429 8.62 14.08 -13.55
N GLU A 430 9.42 13.06 -13.80
CA GLU A 430 10.87 13.15 -13.90
C GLU A 430 11.35 13.16 -15.34
N MET A 431 12.22 14.10 -15.67
CA MET A 431 12.93 14.16 -16.94
C MET A 431 14.43 14.11 -16.69
N GLN A 432 15.08 13.14 -17.32
CA GLN A 432 16.53 12.99 -17.31
C GLN A 432 17.14 13.52 -18.62
N CYS A 433 18.21 14.30 -18.51
CA CYS A 433 19.01 14.76 -19.61
C CYS A 433 20.29 13.92 -19.65
N ARG A 434 20.47 13.13 -20.69
CA ARG A 434 21.55 12.14 -20.82
C ARG A 434 22.60 12.59 -21.84
N GLU A 435 23.83 12.14 -21.67
CA GLU A 435 24.87 12.25 -22.67
C GLU A 435 24.78 11.05 -23.61
N THR A 436 24.39 11.29 -24.89
CA THR A 436 24.31 10.23 -25.91
C THR A 436 25.59 10.21 -26.74
N LYS A 437 25.83 9.10 -27.47
CA LYS A 437 26.98 8.95 -28.38
C LYS A 437 26.98 9.98 -29.51
N LEU A 438 25.83 10.57 -29.83
CA LEU A 438 25.63 11.55 -30.89
C LEU A 438 25.75 13.00 -30.41
N GLY A 439 25.84 13.20 -29.11
CA GLY A 439 25.90 14.50 -28.44
C GLY A 439 25.04 14.52 -27.17
N PRO A 440 25.19 15.56 -26.34
CA PRO A 440 24.35 15.69 -25.15
C PRO A 440 22.93 16.10 -25.54
N GLU A 441 21.95 15.59 -24.79
CA GLU A 441 20.59 16.09 -24.85
C GLU A 441 20.56 17.52 -24.28
N GLU A 442 19.73 18.38 -24.84
CA GLU A 442 19.60 19.78 -24.41
C GLU A 442 18.17 20.08 -23.96
N ILE A 443 18.06 20.81 -22.85
CA ILE A 443 16.78 21.34 -22.38
C ILE A 443 16.64 22.73 -22.94
N THR A 444 15.61 22.93 -23.75
CA THR A 444 15.41 24.21 -24.48
C THR A 444 13.94 24.49 -24.70
N ARG A 445 13.61 25.76 -24.82
CA ARG A 445 12.29 26.23 -25.27
C ARG A 445 12.10 26.10 -26.79
N ASP A 446 13.18 26.02 -27.53
CA ASP A 446 13.16 25.93 -29.00
C ASP A 446 13.01 24.46 -29.44
N ILE A 447 11.77 24.00 -29.47
CA ILE A 447 11.36 22.65 -29.80
C ILE A 447 10.88 22.63 -31.26
N PRO A 448 11.40 21.74 -32.12
CA PRO A 448 10.94 21.61 -33.50
C PRO A 448 9.48 21.15 -33.58
N ASN A 449 8.75 21.67 -34.57
CA ASN A 449 7.36 21.32 -34.90
C ASN A 449 6.33 21.57 -33.78
N VAL A 450 6.63 22.50 -32.86
CA VAL A 450 5.72 22.89 -31.77
C VAL A 450 5.29 24.34 -31.98
N SER A 451 3.98 24.63 -31.89
CA SER A 451 3.43 25.97 -32.00
C SER A 451 3.90 26.87 -30.84
N GLU A 452 3.94 28.19 -31.11
CA GLU A 452 4.31 29.14 -30.07
C GLU A 452 3.30 29.19 -28.91
N GLU A 453 2.04 28.88 -29.19
CA GLU A 453 0.98 28.77 -28.20
C GLU A 453 1.24 27.63 -27.20
N ALA A 454 1.66 26.46 -27.67
CA ALA A 454 2.04 25.33 -26.83
C ALA A 454 3.30 25.60 -25.98
N ARG A 455 4.17 26.51 -26.39
CA ARG A 455 5.38 26.93 -25.66
C ARG A 455 5.16 28.12 -24.72
N ARG A 456 3.95 28.66 -24.68
CA ARG A 456 3.61 29.87 -23.93
C ARG A 456 3.98 29.80 -22.46
N ASN A 457 3.75 28.64 -21.83
CA ASN A 457 3.91 28.39 -20.39
C ASN A 457 5.34 28.00 -20.00
N LEU A 458 6.26 27.91 -20.99
CA LEU A 458 7.66 27.57 -20.73
C LEU A 458 8.48 28.83 -20.47
N ASP A 459 9.41 28.74 -19.54
CA ASP A 459 10.40 29.77 -19.26
C ASP A 459 11.49 29.84 -20.39
N GLU A 460 12.47 30.70 -20.22
CA GLU A 460 13.60 30.85 -21.18
C GLU A 460 14.45 29.55 -21.26
N ASN A 461 14.45 28.72 -20.21
CA ASN A 461 15.18 27.47 -20.15
C ASN A 461 14.38 26.28 -20.69
N GLY A 462 13.13 26.47 -21.10
CA GLY A 462 12.28 25.38 -21.58
C GLY A 462 11.58 24.60 -20.50
N ILE A 463 11.51 25.10 -19.27
CA ILE A 463 10.85 24.48 -18.13
C ILE A 463 9.54 25.21 -17.84
N ILE A 464 8.47 24.50 -17.50
CA ILE A 464 7.19 25.11 -17.19
C ILE A 464 7.27 26.00 -15.94
N THR A 465 6.43 27.01 -15.84
CA THR A 465 6.39 27.93 -14.70
C THR A 465 5.48 27.39 -13.59
N ILE A 466 5.88 27.61 -12.33
CA ILE A 466 5.09 27.22 -11.15
C ILE A 466 3.76 28.00 -11.14
N GLY A 467 2.67 27.32 -10.77
CA GLY A 467 1.33 27.87 -10.74
C GLY A 467 0.56 27.79 -12.06
N THR A 468 1.15 27.23 -13.10
CA THR A 468 0.49 27.03 -14.39
C THR A 468 -0.49 25.87 -14.29
N GLU A 469 -1.72 26.06 -14.77
CA GLU A 469 -2.67 24.98 -15.00
C GLU A 469 -2.30 24.26 -16.29
N VAL A 470 -2.14 22.93 -16.17
CA VAL A 470 -1.72 22.05 -17.27
C VAL A 470 -2.81 21.05 -17.59
N LYS A 471 -2.87 20.68 -18.86
CA LYS A 471 -3.77 19.67 -19.41
C LYS A 471 -2.98 18.58 -20.12
N GLU A 472 -3.65 17.49 -20.44
CA GLU A 472 -3.09 16.41 -21.26
C GLU A 472 -2.40 16.96 -22.52
N GLY A 473 -1.17 16.51 -22.78
CA GLY A 473 -0.37 16.90 -23.94
C GLY A 473 0.42 18.19 -23.78
N ASP A 474 0.21 18.99 -22.73
CA ASP A 474 1.02 20.21 -22.48
C ASP A 474 2.46 19.82 -22.14
N ILE A 475 3.40 20.68 -22.59
CA ILE A 475 4.84 20.45 -22.38
C ILE A 475 5.23 20.91 -20.97
N LEU A 476 5.78 20.00 -20.18
CA LEU A 476 6.35 20.29 -18.86
C LEU A 476 7.81 20.70 -18.95
N VAL A 477 8.61 19.97 -19.71
CA VAL A 477 10.03 20.25 -19.93
C VAL A 477 10.33 20.04 -21.40
N GLY A 478 10.81 21.06 -22.06
CA GLY A 478 11.25 20.99 -23.46
C GLY A 478 12.64 20.35 -23.54
N LYS A 479 12.75 19.19 -24.17
CA LYS A 479 14.00 18.49 -24.39
C LYS A 479 14.15 18.09 -25.86
N VAL A 480 15.33 18.25 -26.38
CA VAL A 480 15.69 17.84 -27.74
C VAL A 480 16.89 16.88 -27.69
N THR A 481 16.79 15.82 -28.47
CA THR A 481 17.84 14.78 -28.56
C THR A 481 18.44 14.83 -29.96
N PRO A 482 19.79 14.81 -30.10
CA PRO A 482 20.44 14.77 -31.42
C PRO A 482 20.05 13.48 -32.17
N LYS A 483 19.60 13.63 -33.42
CA LYS A 483 19.28 12.49 -34.31
C LYS A 483 20.55 12.05 -35.02
N GLY A 484 20.79 10.75 -35.07
CA GLY A 484 21.86 10.19 -35.89
C GLY A 484 21.61 10.49 -37.38
N MET A 485 22.66 10.78 -38.10
CA MET A 485 22.59 10.88 -39.57
C MET A 485 22.21 9.50 -40.10
N ALA A 486 20.93 9.27 -40.36
CA ALA A 486 20.54 8.27 -41.35
C ALA A 486 21.23 8.64 -42.67
N GLU A 487 21.69 7.68 -43.44
CA GLU A 487 22.31 7.97 -44.74
C GLU A 487 21.32 8.78 -45.57
N LEU A 488 21.59 10.10 -45.66
CA LEU A 488 20.82 11.01 -46.46
C LEU A 488 20.89 10.49 -47.91
N THR A 489 19.74 10.41 -48.55
CA THR A 489 19.70 10.14 -50.01
C THR A 489 20.48 11.22 -50.76
N SER A 490 20.99 10.92 -51.96
CA SER A 490 21.76 11.86 -52.76
C SER A 490 21.01 13.16 -53.03
N GLU A 491 19.68 13.14 -53.08
CA GLU A 491 18.79 14.28 -53.31
C GLU A 491 18.68 15.16 -52.04
N GLU A 492 18.58 14.56 -50.87
CA GLU A 492 18.59 15.27 -49.58
C GLU A 492 19.96 15.90 -49.27
N LYS A 493 21.06 15.24 -49.62
CA LYS A 493 22.41 15.83 -49.54
C LYS A 493 22.56 17.05 -50.42
N LEU A 494 21.92 17.06 -51.61
CA LEU A 494 21.93 18.18 -52.55
C LEU A 494 21.07 19.35 -52.02
N LEU A 495 19.91 19.06 -51.44
CA LEU A 495 19.06 20.09 -50.81
C LEU A 495 19.74 20.71 -49.57
N HIS A 496 20.39 19.93 -48.75
CA HIS A 496 21.22 20.42 -47.65
C HIS A 496 22.37 21.33 -48.08
N ALA A 497 23.00 20.98 -49.22
CA ALA A 497 24.07 21.80 -49.77
C ALA A 497 23.58 23.09 -50.41
N ILE A 498 22.36 23.14 -50.93
CA ILE A 498 21.78 24.35 -51.61
C ILE A 498 21.20 25.34 -50.60
N PHE A 499 20.57 24.82 -49.54
CA PHE A 499 19.91 25.71 -48.54
C PHE A 499 20.81 26.09 -47.36
N GLY A 500 22.04 25.61 -47.29
CA GLY A 500 23.11 26.15 -46.44
C GLY A 500 22.83 26.14 -44.95
N GLU A 501 21.87 25.35 -44.47
CA GLU A 501 21.46 25.38 -43.07
C GLU A 501 22.13 24.34 -42.19
N LYS A 502 22.71 24.85 -41.11
CA LYS A 502 23.03 24.14 -39.90
C LYS A 502 21.74 23.73 -39.15
N THR A 503 20.82 23.09 -39.83
CA THR A 503 19.73 22.40 -39.10
C THR A 503 20.36 21.25 -38.37
N ARG A 504 20.62 21.43 -37.06
CA ARG A 504 20.83 20.35 -36.17
C ARG A 504 19.56 19.50 -36.27
N GLU A 505 19.66 18.34 -36.91
CA GLU A 505 18.54 17.40 -36.87
C GLU A 505 18.40 16.89 -35.45
N VAL A 506 17.49 17.51 -34.69
CA VAL A 506 17.15 17.15 -33.34
C VAL A 506 15.73 16.58 -33.34
N ARG A 507 15.54 15.55 -32.52
CA ARG A 507 14.23 14.95 -32.26
C ARG A 507 13.63 15.58 -31.01
N ASP A 508 12.34 15.86 -31.03
CA ASP A 508 11.57 16.25 -29.83
C ASP A 508 11.42 15.05 -28.91
N THR A 509 11.95 15.17 -27.69
CA THR A 509 11.82 14.20 -26.58
C THR A 509 11.32 14.90 -25.32
N SER A 510 10.53 15.94 -25.48
CA SER A 510 10.00 16.74 -24.38
C SER A 510 9.07 15.92 -23.48
N LEU A 511 9.13 16.22 -22.20
CA LEU A 511 8.21 15.67 -21.20
C LEU A 511 6.85 16.35 -21.36
N ARG A 512 5.82 15.58 -21.59
CA ARG A 512 4.44 16.05 -21.72
C ARG A 512 3.58 15.46 -20.63
N VAL A 513 2.51 16.17 -20.28
CA VAL A 513 1.50 15.69 -19.35
C VAL A 513 0.80 14.47 -19.95
N PRO A 514 0.82 13.31 -19.28
CA PRO A 514 0.12 12.12 -19.75
C PRO A 514 -1.40 12.25 -19.58
N HIS A 515 -2.14 11.31 -20.16
CA HIS A 515 -3.60 11.25 -19.98
C HIS A 515 -3.95 11.07 -18.50
N GLY A 516 -4.83 11.93 -17.98
CA GLY A 516 -5.23 11.93 -16.56
C GLY A 516 -4.27 12.70 -15.63
N GLY A 517 -3.21 13.32 -16.16
CA GLY A 517 -2.26 14.14 -15.40
C GLY A 517 -2.63 15.62 -15.27
N ASP A 518 -3.86 15.99 -15.57
CA ASP A 518 -4.32 17.39 -15.52
C ASP A 518 -4.23 17.94 -14.10
N GLY A 519 -3.69 19.15 -13.95
CA GLY A 519 -3.55 19.75 -12.64
C GLY A 519 -2.85 21.11 -12.68
N VAL A 520 -2.27 21.50 -11.54
CA VAL A 520 -1.53 22.76 -11.40
C VAL A 520 -0.09 22.46 -10.99
N VAL A 521 0.88 23.05 -11.67
CA VAL A 521 2.29 22.90 -11.32
C VAL A 521 2.54 23.52 -9.95
N HIS A 522 2.91 22.67 -8.98
CA HIS A 522 3.11 23.07 -7.59
C HIS A 522 4.55 23.45 -7.30
N ASP A 523 5.50 22.62 -7.71
CA ASP A 523 6.94 22.82 -7.44
C ASP A 523 7.78 22.21 -8.56
N ILE A 524 9.03 22.66 -8.68
CA ILE A 524 9.99 22.15 -9.66
C ILE A 524 11.34 22.01 -8.97
N LYS A 525 11.92 20.81 -9.00
CA LYS A 525 13.26 20.54 -8.48
C LYS A 525 14.20 20.20 -9.62
N ILE A 526 15.32 20.90 -9.66
CA ILE A 526 16.36 20.72 -10.67
C ILE A 526 17.62 20.23 -9.98
N TYR A 527 18.10 19.07 -10.40
CA TYR A 527 19.36 18.49 -9.95
C TYR A 527 20.36 18.53 -11.09
N SER A 528 21.57 18.96 -10.82
CA SER A 528 22.60 19.10 -11.84
C SER A 528 23.95 18.58 -11.35
N ARG A 529 24.61 17.82 -12.21
CA ARG A 529 26.00 17.38 -11.94
C ARG A 529 26.96 18.55 -11.74
N LYS A 530 26.64 19.72 -12.31
CA LYS A 530 27.42 20.94 -12.12
C LYS A 530 27.36 21.48 -10.70
N ASP A 531 26.26 21.22 -10.00
CA ASP A 531 26.03 21.63 -8.61
C ASP A 531 26.50 20.58 -7.60
N ASN A 532 27.22 19.55 -8.08
CA ASN A 532 27.73 18.39 -7.31
C ASN A 532 26.64 17.46 -6.78
N ASP A 533 25.47 17.45 -7.41
CA ASP A 533 24.43 16.48 -7.08
C ASP A 533 24.85 15.06 -7.53
N GLU A 534 24.56 14.06 -6.72
CA GLU A 534 24.79 12.66 -7.06
C GLU A 534 23.76 12.18 -8.07
N LEU A 535 24.14 12.13 -9.35
CA LEU A 535 23.30 11.68 -10.44
C LEU A 535 23.81 10.36 -11.01
N PRO A 536 22.94 9.52 -11.59
CA PRO A 536 23.32 8.30 -12.29
C PRO A 536 24.38 8.54 -13.35
N ALA A 537 25.16 7.50 -13.70
CA ALA A 537 26.17 7.60 -14.72
C ALA A 537 25.55 8.00 -16.07
N GLY A 538 26.17 8.97 -16.77
CA GLY A 538 25.71 9.44 -18.07
C GLY A 538 24.55 10.45 -18.01
N VAL A 539 24.01 10.80 -16.86
CA VAL A 539 22.98 11.84 -16.66
C VAL A 539 23.62 13.13 -16.26
N SER A 540 23.32 14.21 -16.96
CA SER A 540 23.84 15.55 -16.70
C SER A 540 22.92 16.40 -15.81
N LYS A 541 21.60 16.27 -16.01
CA LYS A 541 20.55 16.95 -15.25
C LYS A 541 19.36 16.05 -15.03
N VAL A 542 18.66 16.25 -13.91
CA VAL A 542 17.34 15.66 -13.62
C VAL A 542 16.40 16.79 -13.23
N ILE A 543 15.25 16.86 -13.87
CA ILE A 543 14.20 17.81 -13.55
C ILE A 543 12.97 17.04 -13.10
N ARG A 544 12.49 17.35 -11.89
CA ARG A 544 11.23 16.83 -11.35
C ARG A 544 10.22 17.94 -11.28
N VAL A 545 9.08 17.73 -11.93
CA VAL A 545 7.95 18.65 -11.94
C VAL A 545 6.83 18.04 -11.11
N TYR A 546 6.40 18.73 -10.07
CA TYR A 546 5.33 18.28 -9.18
C TYR A 546 4.01 18.94 -9.61
N ILE A 547 3.01 18.10 -9.89
CA ILE A 547 1.67 18.55 -10.28
C ILE A 547 0.69 18.16 -9.19
N ILE A 548 -0.08 19.14 -8.69
CA ILE A 548 -1.15 18.91 -7.73
C ILE A 548 -2.49 18.77 -8.44
N GLN A 549 -3.20 17.71 -8.13
CA GLN A 549 -4.54 17.43 -8.64
C GLN A 549 -5.55 17.50 -7.51
N LYS A 550 -6.70 18.11 -7.79
CA LYS A 550 -7.85 18.12 -6.90
C LYS A 550 -8.89 17.13 -7.44
N ARG A 551 -9.01 15.98 -6.83
CA ARG A 551 -9.95 14.94 -7.26
C ARG A 551 -11.20 14.96 -6.40
N LYS A 552 -12.32 15.30 -7.01
CA LYS A 552 -13.65 15.20 -6.41
C LYS A 552 -14.14 13.77 -6.51
N ILE A 553 -15.06 13.41 -5.61
CA ILE A 553 -15.69 12.10 -5.69
C ILE A 553 -16.55 11.99 -6.95
N GLN A 554 -16.47 10.86 -7.62
CA GLN A 554 -17.16 10.62 -8.89
C GLN A 554 -17.70 9.19 -8.97
N VAL A 555 -18.52 8.93 -10.01
CA VAL A 555 -19.03 7.58 -10.31
C VAL A 555 -17.84 6.68 -10.64
N GLY A 556 -17.84 5.47 -10.05
CA GLY A 556 -16.75 4.49 -10.19
C GLY A 556 -15.74 4.50 -9.04
N ASP A 557 -15.72 5.54 -8.19
CA ASP A 557 -14.89 5.56 -7.00
C ASP A 557 -15.40 4.58 -5.94
N LYS A 558 -14.49 4.00 -5.18
CA LYS A 558 -14.81 3.04 -4.13
C LYS A 558 -14.92 3.72 -2.77
N MET A 559 -16.00 3.42 -2.08
CA MET A 559 -16.25 3.87 -0.71
C MET A 559 -16.48 2.70 0.24
N SER A 560 -16.22 2.91 1.50
CA SER A 560 -16.50 1.92 2.54
C SER A 560 -16.88 2.57 3.87
N GLY A 561 -17.55 1.81 4.74
CA GLY A 561 -17.59 2.09 6.17
C GLY A 561 -16.45 1.40 6.90
N ARG A 562 -16.53 1.35 8.23
CA ARG A 562 -15.54 0.66 9.08
C ARG A 562 -15.86 -0.82 9.33
N HIS A 563 -16.99 -1.31 8.88
CA HIS A 563 -17.54 -2.66 9.17
C HIS A 563 -17.37 -3.64 7.99
N GLY A 564 -16.41 -3.39 7.10
CA GLY A 564 -16.21 -4.23 5.92
C GLY A 564 -17.29 -4.09 4.83
N ASN A 565 -18.17 -3.11 4.96
CA ASN A 565 -19.14 -2.74 3.94
C ASN A 565 -18.44 -1.84 2.90
N LYS A 566 -18.24 -2.38 1.71
CA LYS A 566 -17.58 -1.70 0.59
C LYS A 566 -18.52 -1.60 -0.60
N GLY A 567 -18.43 -0.52 -1.34
CA GLY A 567 -19.26 -0.33 -2.53
C GLY A 567 -18.63 0.66 -3.50
N VAL A 568 -19.07 0.56 -4.77
CA VAL A 568 -18.67 1.46 -5.84
C VAL A 568 -19.81 2.41 -6.13
N ILE A 569 -19.49 3.68 -6.34
CA ILE A 569 -20.49 4.70 -6.65
C ILE A 569 -21.05 4.43 -8.05
N SER A 570 -22.34 4.17 -8.13
CA SER A 570 -23.04 3.92 -9.39
C SER A 570 -23.71 5.17 -9.96
N LEU A 571 -24.20 6.04 -9.08
CA LEU A 571 -24.97 7.21 -9.47
C LEU A 571 -24.81 8.34 -8.47
N ILE A 572 -24.74 9.56 -8.98
CA ILE A 572 -24.79 10.80 -8.19
C ILE A 572 -26.06 11.53 -8.59
N LEU A 573 -27.01 11.64 -7.66
CA LEU A 573 -28.30 12.28 -7.90
C LEU A 573 -28.29 13.75 -7.50
N PRO A 574 -29.01 14.62 -8.25
CA PRO A 574 -29.33 15.96 -7.80
C PRO A 574 -30.02 15.94 -6.44
N GLN A 575 -29.84 16.98 -5.64
CA GLN A 575 -30.42 17.06 -4.29
C GLN A 575 -31.96 16.93 -4.29
N GLU A 576 -32.63 17.50 -5.31
CA GLU A 576 -34.08 17.48 -5.45
C GLU A 576 -34.65 16.08 -5.70
N ASP A 577 -33.84 15.18 -6.30
CA ASP A 577 -34.26 13.81 -6.61
C ASP A 577 -33.96 12.82 -5.48
N MET A 578 -33.17 13.24 -4.49
CA MET A 578 -32.84 12.42 -3.32
C MET A 578 -34.04 12.27 -2.39
N PRO A 579 -34.22 11.09 -1.76
CA PRO A 579 -35.16 10.93 -0.67
C PRO A 579 -34.85 11.90 0.47
N TYR A 580 -35.90 12.41 1.12
CA TYR A 580 -35.76 13.34 2.23
C TYR A 580 -36.58 12.95 3.45
N MET A 581 -36.12 13.36 4.61
CA MET A 581 -36.77 13.15 5.91
C MET A 581 -37.95 14.10 6.11
N PRO A 582 -38.85 13.86 7.10
CA PRO A 582 -39.99 14.74 7.40
C PRO A 582 -39.63 16.19 7.72
N ASP A 583 -38.39 16.44 8.17
CA ASP A 583 -37.85 17.78 8.42
C ASP A 583 -37.33 18.49 7.15
N GLY A 584 -37.44 17.84 5.98
CA GLY A 584 -36.96 18.35 4.71
C GLY A 584 -35.46 18.11 4.45
N THR A 585 -34.74 17.46 5.34
CA THR A 585 -33.33 17.17 5.15
C THR A 585 -33.16 16.01 4.16
N PRO A 586 -32.45 16.18 3.04
CA PRO A 586 -32.19 15.10 2.10
C PRO A 586 -31.19 14.09 2.69
N VAL A 587 -31.29 12.85 2.24
CA VAL A 587 -30.33 11.79 2.55
C VAL A 587 -29.04 12.03 1.75
N ASP A 588 -27.89 11.77 2.36
CA ASP A 588 -26.60 11.93 1.69
C ASP A 588 -26.22 10.70 0.86
N ILE A 589 -26.50 9.49 1.37
CA ILE A 589 -26.09 8.21 0.77
C ILE A 589 -27.22 7.20 0.89
N MET A 590 -27.44 6.42 -0.16
CA MET A 590 -28.34 5.26 -0.14
C MET A 590 -27.57 3.97 -0.30
N LEU A 591 -27.70 3.06 0.66
CA LEU A 591 -27.09 1.74 0.68
C LEU A 591 -28.15 0.64 0.53
N ASN A 592 -27.75 -0.46 -0.13
CA ASN A 592 -28.61 -1.61 -0.29
C ASN A 592 -28.71 -2.41 1.02
N PRO A 593 -29.90 -2.62 1.58
CA PRO A 593 -30.09 -3.40 2.79
C PRO A 593 -29.73 -4.88 2.62
N GLN A 594 -29.76 -5.43 1.41
CA GLN A 594 -29.40 -6.83 1.13
C GLN A 594 -27.93 -7.14 1.42
N GLY A 595 -27.08 -6.10 1.48
CA GLY A 595 -25.67 -6.24 1.82
C GLY A 595 -25.39 -6.56 3.30
N VAL A 596 -26.37 -6.53 4.19
CA VAL A 596 -26.19 -6.72 5.63
C VAL A 596 -26.43 -8.17 6.08
N PRO A 597 -27.55 -8.86 5.76
CA PRO A 597 -27.91 -10.13 6.40
C PRO A 597 -26.91 -11.25 6.13
N SER A 598 -26.47 -11.42 4.90
CA SER A 598 -25.54 -12.49 4.51
C SER A 598 -24.12 -12.28 5.04
N ARG A 599 -23.75 -11.03 5.33
CA ARG A 599 -22.42 -10.66 5.79
C ARG A 599 -22.29 -10.53 7.29
N MET A 600 -23.44 -10.47 7.99
CA MET A 600 -23.50 -10.47 9.46
C MET A 600 -22.68 -9.36 10.13
N ASN A 601 -22.45 -8.24 9.46
CA ASN A 601 -21.77 -7.07 10.01
C ASN A 601 -22.80 -6.10 10.61
N LEU A 602 -23.37 -6.50 11.73
CA LEU A 602 -24.46 -5.78 12.40
C LEU A 602 -23.99 -4.49 13.07
N GLY A 603 -22.71 -4.33 13.37
CA GLY A 603 -22.15 -3.13 13.96
C GLY A 603 -22.46 -1.85 13.17
N GLN A 604 -22.57 -1.94 11.83
CA GLN A 604 -22.97 -0.79 11.01
C GLN A 604 -24.38 -0.29 11.32
N ILE A 605 -25.31 -1.17 11.66
CA ILE A 605 -26.69 -0.77 12.01
C ILE A 605 -26.70 -0.09 13.39
N LEU A 606 -25.96 -0.62 14.36
CA LEU A 606 -25.82 0.03 15.67
C LEU A 606 -25.13 1.40 15.53
N GLU A 607 -24.13 1.51 14.68
CA GLU A 607 -23.46 2.77 14.38
C GLU A 607 -24.42 3.83 13.83
N ILE A 608 -25.26 3.49 12.85
CA ILE A 608 -26.17 4.48 12.23
C ILE A 608 -27.16 5.04 13.24
N HIS A 609 -27.70 4.19 14.12
CA HIS A 609 -28.67 4.61 15.12
C HIS A 609 -28.02 5.49 16.19
N MET A 610 -26.90 5.05 16.73
CA MET A 610 -26.13 5.83 17.70
C MET A 610 -25.60 7.13 17.09
N GLY A 611 -25.13 7.10 15.84
CA GLY A 611 -24.66 8.28 15.13
C GLY A 611 -25.75 9.33 14.90
N MET A 612 -26.98 8.91 14.60
CA MET A 612 -28.10 9.85 14.47
C MET A 612 -28.48 10.48 15.82
N ALA A 613 -28.48 9.69 16.89
CA ALA A 613 -28.71 10.21 18.24
C ALA A 613 -27.58 11.20 18.63
N ALA A 614 -26.32 10.86 18.36
CA ALA A 614 -25.18 11.73 18.62
C ALA A 614 -25.28 13.06 17.86
N LYS A 615 -25.64 13.02 16.57
CA LYS A 615 -25.83 14.21 15.74
C LYS A 615 -26.92 15.14 16.29
N LYS A 616 -28.06 14.57 16.72
CA LYS A 616 -29.18 15.36 17.30
C LYS A 616 -28.83 15.95 18.65
N LEU A 617 -28.11 15.22 19.48
CA LEU A 617 -27.68 15.70 20.82
C LEU A 617 -26.43 16.59 20.73
N GLY A 618 -25.72 16.62 19.60
CA GLY A 618 -24.49 17.41 19.41
C GLY A 618 -23.30 16.90 20.21
N VAL A 619 -23.18 15.58 20.39
CA VAL A 619 -22.10 14.93 21.18
C VAL A 619 -21.31 13.96 20.31
N HIS A 620 -20.05 13.71 20.69
CA HIS A 620 -19.25 12.61 20.18
C HIS A 620 -19.26 11.49 21.22
N ILE A 621 -19.38 10.25 20.78
CA ILE A 621 -19.54 9.08 21.63
C ILE A 621 -18.34 8.16 21.44
N ALA A 622 -17.72 7.75 22.53
CA ALA A 622 -16.70 6.72 22.53
C ALA A 622 -17.31 5.40 23.04
N THR A 623 -17.31 4.39 22.21
CA THR A 623 -17.74 3.03 22.54
C THR A 623 -16.55 2.07 22.38
N PRO A 624 -15.81 1.77 23.47
CA PRO A 624 -14.65 0.91 23.42
C PRO A 624 -15.00 -0.49 22.93
N VAL A 625 -14.08 -1.12 22.21
CA VAL A 625 -14.25 -2.48 21.69
C VAL A 625 -14.35 -3.47 22.86
N PHE A 626 -15.33 -4.38 22.81
CA PHE A 626 -15.68 -5.39 23.83
C PHE A 626 -16.15 -4.85 25.19
N ASP A 627 -16.24 -3.56 25.37
CA ASP A 627 -16.76 -2.90 26.57
C ASP A 627 -17.53 -1.63 26.19
N GLY A 628 -18.34 -1.75 25.14
CA GLY A 628 -19.08 -0.65 24.55
C GLY A 628 -20.53 -0.57 25.01
N ALA A 629 -21.28 0.32 24.35
CA ALA A 629 -22.70 0.51 24.60
C ALA A 629 -23.52 -0.71 24.20
N HIS A 630 -24.45 -1.10 25.07
CA HIS A 630 -25.43 -2.13 24.81
C HIS A 630 -26.62 -1.58 24.01
N ILE A 631 -27.43 -2.46 23.46
CA ILE A 631 -28.63 -2.08 22.66
C ILE A 631 -29.59 -1.21 23.49
N ASP A 632 -29.74 -1.54 24.78
CA ASP A 632 -30.59 -0.77 25.69
C ASP A 632 -30.10 0.67 25.89
N ASP A 633 -28.77 0.88 25.91
CA ASP A 633 -28.15 2.20 26.02
C ASP A 633 -28.40 3.02 24.75
N ILE A 634 -28.28 2.37 23.58
CA ILE A 634 -28.55 3.00 22.28
C ILE A 634 -30.01 3.43 22.18
N GLN A 635 -30.95 2.56 22.59
CA GLN A 635 -32.39 2.87 22.60
C GLN A 635 -32.71 4.01 23.58
N ALA A 636 -32.06 4.03 24.76
CA ALA A 636 -32.22 5.12 25.72
C ALA A 636 -31.75 6.47 25.14
N MET A 637 -30.59 6.47 24.45
CA MET A 637 -30.10 7.68 23.78
C MET A 637 -30.99 8.12 22.62
N MET A 638 -31.50 7.17 21.81
CA MET A 638 -32.42 7.48 20.72
C MET A 638 -33.70 8.13 21.26
N LYS A 639 -34.22 7.64 22.38
CA LYS A 639 -35.38 8.21 23.08
C LYS A 639 -35.10 9.61 23.60
N GLU A 640 -33.92 9.86 24.20
CA GLU A 640 -33.47 11.18 24.61
C GLU A 640 -33.37 12.16 23.44
N ALA A 641 -32.88 11.67 22.27
CA ALA A 641 -32.80 12.42 21.02
C ALA A 641 -34.18 12.65 20.34
N GLY A 642 -35.28 12.14 20.93
CA GLY A 642 -36.65 12.24 20.37
C GLY A 642 -36.80 11.42 19.07
N MET A 643 -36.16 10.27 19.02
CA MET A 643 -36.29 9.30 17.91
C MET A 643 -37.10 8.08 18.32
N ASP A 644 -37.70 7.39 17.34
CA ASP A 644 -38.32 6.10 17.58
C ASP A 644 -37.28 5.06 17.98
N GLU A 645 -37.61 4.12 18.86
CA GLU A 645 -36.71 3.10 19.39
C GLU A 645 -36.20 2.12 18.30
N ASP A 646 -36.94 1.97 17.19
CA ASP A 646 -36.59 1.12 16.06
C ASP A 646 -35.68 1.81 15.02
N GLY A 647 -35.36 3.09 15.18
CA GLY A 647 -34.50 3.86 14.29
C GLY A 647 -34.99 4.05 12.87
N LYS A 648 -36.26 3.73 12.62
CA LYS A 648 -36.88 3.87 11.31
C LYS A 648 -37.67 5.16 11.22
N THR A 649 -37.56 5.83 10.06
CA THR A 649 -38.31 7.06 9.77
C THR A 649 -39.05 6.95 8.44
N VAL A 650 -40.04 7.80 8.25
CA VAL A 650 -40.73 7.92 6.97
C VAL A 650 -39.86 8.77 6.05
N LEU A 651 -39.56 8.28 4.87
CA LEU A 651 -38.90 9.05 3.82
C LEU A 651 -39.87 9.38 2.71
N TYR A 652 -39.65 10.49 2.06
CA TYR A 652 -40.40 10.98 0.90
C TYR A 652 -39.52 10.91 -0.34
N ASP A 653 -40.07 10.48 -1.46
CA ASP A 653 -39.37 10.48 -2.75
C ASP A 653 -39.22 11.92 -3.25
N GLY A 654 -38.01 12.36 -3.48
CA GLY A 654 -37.69 13.70 -3.98
C GLY A 654 -38.32 14.03 -5.33
N ARG A 655 -38.57 13.01 -6.18
CA ARG A 655 -39.13 13.18 -7.52
C ARG A 655 -40.64 13.31 -7.53
N THR A 656 -41.35 12.56 -6.68
CA THR A 656 -42.84 12.53 -6.62
C THR A 656 -43.40 13.31 -5.45
N GLY A 657 -42.63 13.48 -4.38
CA GLY A 657 -43.08 14.07 -3.12
C GLY A 657 -43.99 13.15 -2.28
N GLU A 658 -44.14 11.89 -2.69
CA GLU A 658 -44.95 10.89 -1.99
C GLU A 658 -44.09 10.15 -0.96
N ALA A 659 -44.70 9.71 0.13
CA ALA A 659 -44.03 8.89 1.13
C ALA A 659 -43.78 7.48 0.59
N PHE A 660 -42.67 6.87 0.92
CA PHE A 660 -42.42 5.46 0.67
C PHE A 660 -43.35 4.58 1.52
N ASP A 661 -43.72 3.43 1.01
CA ASP A 661 -44.68 2.52 1.64
C ASP A 661 -44.25 2.05 3.04
N ASN A 662 -42.97 1.83 3.23
CA ASN A 662 -42.40 1.36 4.48
C ASN A 662 -41.50 2.41 5.14
N ARG A 663 -41.47 2.41 6.46
CA ARG A 663 -40.46 3.18 7.21
C ARG A 663 -39.08 2.61 6.97
N ILE A 664 -38.11 3.47 6.75
CA ILE A 664 -36.72 3.14 6.35
C ILE A 664 -35.77 3.44 7.50
N ALA A 665 -34.76 2.57 7.70
CA ALA A 665 -33.70 2.81 8.65
C ALA A 665 -32.79 3.92 8.11
N VAL A 666 -32.76 5.04 8.82
CA VAL A 666 -31.94 6.22 8.50
C VAL A 666 -31.10 6.57 9.70
N GLY A 667 -29.83 6.82 9.46
CA GLY A 667 -28.92 7.20 10.52
C GLY A 667 -27.66 7.85 10.00
N VAL A 668 -26.68 8.01 10.87
CA VAL A 668 -25.37 8.59 10.49
C VAL A 668 -24.31 7.50 10.57
N MET A 669 -23.65 7.27 9.45
CA MET A 669 -22.52 6.35 9.30
C MET A 669 -21.27 7.12 8.93
N TYR A 670 -20.14 6.68 9.44
CA TYR A 670 -18.83 7.20 9.06
C TYR A 670 -18.37 6.53 7.77
N MET A 671 -18.31 7.29 6.68
CA MET A 671 -17.95 6.79 5.36
C MET A 671 -16.56 7.25 4.95
N ILE A 672 -15.81 6.36 4.32
CA ILE A 672 -14.41 6.52 3.94
C ILE A 672 -14.29 6.44 2.42
N LYS A 673 -13.55 7.38 1.81
CA LYS A 673 -13.11 7.27 0.41
C LYS A 673 -11.84 6.44 0.36
N LEU A 674 -11.82 5.40 -0.44
CA LEU A 674 -10.66 4.52 -0.58
C LEU A 674 -9.72 4.99 -1.70
N HIS A 675 -8.47 4.56 -1.64
CA HIS A 675 -7.43 4.88 -2.63
C HIS A 675 -7.67 4.22 -4.01
N HIS A 676 -8.77 3.51 -4.20
CA HIS A 676 -9.19 2.91 -5.47
C HIS A 676 -10.11 3.86 -6.22
N MET A 677 -9.54 4.83 -6.93
CA MET A 677 -10.29 5.81 -7.71
C MET A 677 -10.33 5.42 -9.18
N VAL A 678 -11.45 5.75 -9.85
CA VAL A 678 -11.67 5.40 -11.25
C VAL A 678 -10.66 6.05 -12.19
N ASP A 679 -10.19 7.27 -11.88
CA ASP A 679 -9.22 7.98 -12.71
C ASP A 679 -7.90 7.23 -12.85
N ASP A 680 -7.49 6.50 -11.82
CA ASP A 680 -6.26 5.70 -11.83
C ASP A 680 -6.42 4.38 -12.60
N LYS A 681 -7.65 3.89 -12.77
CA LYS A 681 -7.97 2.57 -13.35
C LYS A 681 -8.54 2.62 -14.76
N LEU A 682 -9.20 3.75 -15.12
CA LEU A 682 -9.77 3.93 -16.45
C LEU A 682 -8.65 4.06 -17.47
N HIS A 683 -8.61 3.16 -18.44
CA HIS A 683 -7.59 3.11 -19.46
C HIS A 683 -8.15 2.64 -20.81
N ALA A 684 -7.71 3.28 -21.88
CA ALA A 684 -8.00 2.89 -23.24
C ALA A 684 -6.77 3.13 -24.13
N ARG A 685 -6.65 2.35 -25.18
CA ARG A 685 -5.56 2.46 -26.15
C ARG A 685 -6.09 2.28 -27.56
N SER A 686 -5.59 3.10 -28.49
CA SER A 686 -5.70 2.83 -29.92
C SER A 686 -4.39 2.24 -30.44
N THR A 687 -3.34 3.04 -30.51
CA THR A 687 -1.96 2.67 -30.86
C THR A 687 -1.03 3.18 -29.78
N GLY A 688 0.09 2.49 -29.54
CA GLY A 688 1.04 2.84 -28.50
C GLY A 688 2.34 2.05 -28.63
N PRO A 689 3.14 1.96 -27.57
CA PRO A 689 4.41 1.24 -27.60
C PRO A 689 4.23 -0.27 -27.72
N TYR A 690 5.21 -0.91 -28.36
CA TYR A 690 5.25 -2.36 -28.60
C TYR A 690 6.55 -2.97 -28.07
N SER A 691 6.52 -4.24 -27.68
CA SER A 691 7.72 -4.98 -27.29
C SER A 691 8.69 -5.09 -28.48
N LEU A 692 9.99 -5.05 -28.20
CA LEU A 692 11.01 -5.13 -29.24
C LEU A 692 11.10 -6.50 -29.94
N VAL A 693 10.96 -7.58 -29.18
CA VAL A 693 11.12 -8.95 -29.69
C VAL A 693 9.82 -9.47 -30.29
N THR A 694 8.75 -9.48 -29.53
CA THR A 694 7.47 -10.07 -29.94
C THR A 694 6.60 -9.13 -30.76
N GLN A 695 6.90 -7.82 -30.80
CA GLN A 695 6.09 -6.79 -31.45
C GLN A 695 4.64 -6.71 -30.95
N GLN A 696 4.38 -7.25 -29.78
CA GLN A 696 3.08 -7.17 -29.12
C GLN A 696 2.93 -5.85 -28.35
N PRO A 697 1.70 -5.35 -28.16
CA PRO A 697 1.48 -4.20 -27.30
C PRO A 697 2.00 -4.48 -25.89
N LEU A 698 2.62 -3.47 -25.26
CA LEU A 698 3.00 -3.54 -23.85
C LEU A 698 1.75 -3.65 -22.97
N GLY A 699 1.88 -4.14 -21.75
CA GLY A 699 0.83 -4.19 -20.74
C GLY A 699 0.86 -2.98 -19.83
N GLY A 700 -0.23 -2.75 -19.06
CA GLY A 700 -0.32 -1.74 -18.02
C GLY A 700 -0.68 -0.33 -18.51
N LYS A 701 -1.38 0.43 -17.66
CA LYS A 701 -1.81 1.81 -17.93
C LYS A 701 -0.61 2.76 -18.02
N ALA A 702 0.37 2.61 -17.13
CA ALA A 702 1.56 3.46 -17.07
C ALA A 702 2.38 3.43 -18.36
N GLN A 703 2.38 2.32 -19.07
CA GLN A 703 3.09 2.12 -20.34
C GLN A 703 2.20 2.38 -21.56
N PHE A 704 1.01 2.93 -21.37
CA PHE A 704 0.00 3.06 -22.42
C PHE A 704 -0.25 1.72 -23.14
N GLY A 705 -0.37 0.65 -22.37
CA GLY A 705 -0.46 -0.71 -22.84
C GLY A 705 -1.86 -1.11 -23.29
N GLY A 706 -1.95 -2.29 -23.91
CA GLY A 706 -3.21 -2.91 -24.31
C GLY A 706 -3.74 -3.88 -23.26
N GLN A 707 -4.97 -4.34 -23.46
CA GLN A 707 -5.57 -5.39 -22.66
C GLN A 707 -4.99 -6.75 -23.05
N ARG A 708 -4.79 -7.61 -22.04
CA ARG A 708 -4.34 -9.00 -22.30
C ARG A 708 -5.52 -9.84 -22.71
N PHE A 709 -5.42 -10.45 -23.90
CA PHE A 709 -6.33 -11.48 -24.37
C PHE A 709 -5.70 -12.85 -24.13
N GLY A 710 -5.98 -13.44 -22.97
CA GLY A 710 -5.33 -14.65 -22.51
C GLY A 710 -5.85 -15.93 -23.18
N GLU A 711 -5.30 -17.06 -22.80
CA GLU A 711 -5.66 -18.37 -23.33
C GLU A 711 -7.13 -18.72 -23.08
N MET A 712 -7.65 -18.38 -21.88
CA MET A 712 -9.07 -18.65 -21.55
C MET A 712 -10.04 -17.81 -22.40
N GLU A 713 -9.72 -16.57 -22.73
CA GLU A 713 -10.50 -15.70 -23.62
C GLU A 713 -10.50 -16.24 -25.04
N VAL A 714 -9.39 -16.84 -25.51
CA VAL A 714 -9.34 -17.55 -26.79
C VAL A 714 -10.31 -18.73 -26.79
N TRP A 715 -10.40 -19.50 -25.71
CA TRP A 715 -11.35 -20.59 -25.60
C TRP A 715 -12.81 -20.10 -25.69
N ALA A 716 -13.10 -18.94 -25.11
CA ALA A 716 -14.42 -18.34 -25.23
C ALA A 716 -14.79 -18.01 -26.68
N LEU A 717 -13.85 -17.47 -27.46
CA LEU A 717 -14.06 -17.21 -28.89
C LEU A 717 -14.23 -18.51 -29.71
N TYR A 718 -13.51 -19.57 -29.36
CA TYR A 718 -13.74 -20.89 -29.94
C TYR A 718 -15.18 -21.37 -29.68
N ALA A 719 -15.66 -21.22 -28.45
CA ALA A 719 -17.01 -21.63 -28.08
C ALA A 719 -18.10 -20.89 -28.89
N TYR A 720 -17.87 -19.62 -29.22
CA TYR A 720 -18.77 -18.83 -30.07
C TYR A 720 -18.56 -19.07 -31.59
N GLY A 721 -17.52 -19.78 -32.00
CA GLY A 721 -17.19 -19.95 -33.40
C GLY A 721 -16.77 -18.66 -34.11
N ALA A 722 -16.29 -17.67 -33.39
CA ALA A 722 -15.92 -16.34 -33.90
C ALA A 722 -14.46 -16.35 -34.45
N ALA A 723 -14.22 -17.07 -35.55
CA ALA A 723 -12.89 -17.27 -36.11
C ALA A 723 -12.26 -15.96 -36.63
N HIS A 724 -13.04 -15.12 -37.31
CA HIS A 724 -12.53 -13.84 -37.84
C HIS A 724 -12.16 -12.86 -36.72
N THR A 725 -12.95 -12.78 -35.65
CA THR A 725 -12.65 -11.96 -34.50
C THR A 725 -11.37 -12.42 -33.81
N LEU A 726 -11.19 -13.74 -33.65
CA LEU A 726 -9.98 -14.30 -33.07
C LEU A 726 -8.74 -13.99 -33.94
N GLN A 727 -8.84 -14.15 -35.27
CA GLN A 727 -7.76 -13.81 -36.17
C GLN A 727 -7.36 -12.34 -36.07
N GLU A 728 -8.33 -11.44 -36.02
CA GLU A 728 -8.08 -10.01 -35.87
C GLU A 728 -7.37 -9.71 -34.55
N MET A 729 -7.82 -10.32 -33.44
CA MET A 729 -7.19 -10.13 -32.12
C MET A 729 -5.75 -10.62 -32.07
N MET A 730 -5.45 -11.72 -32.74
CA MET A 730 -4.11 -12.33 -32.72
C MET A 730 -3.15 -11.74 -33.75
N THR A 731 -3.60 -11.01 -34.75
CA THR A 731 -2.77 -10.49 -35.84
C THR A 731 -2.78 -8.98 -35.91
N THR A 732 -3.77 -8.41 -36.55
CA THR A 732 -3.82 -6.99 -36.90
C THR A 732 -3.93 -6.07 -35.69
N LYS A 733 -4.48 -6.51 -34.58
CA LYS A 733 -4.54 -5.76 -33.32
C LYS A 733 -3.34 -6.02 -32.39
N SER A 734 -2.48 -6.96 -32.70
CA SER A 734 -1.37 -7.37 -31.83
C SER A 734 -0.02 -7.22 -32.52
N ASP A 735 0.49 -8.28 -33.13
CA ASP A 735 1.88 -8.42 -33.58
C ASP A 735 2.11 -8.42 -35.10
N ASP A 736 1.07 -8.27 -35.89
CA ASP A 736 1.22 -8.06 -37.33
C ASP A 736 1.61 -6.59 -37.61
N VAL A 737 2.89 -6.33 -37.81
CA VAL A 737 3.47 -4.97 -37.96
C VAL A 737 2.87 -4.22 -39.14
N VAL A 738 2.70 -4.90 -40.30
CA VAL A 738 2.13 -4.27 -41.50
C VAL A 738 0.62 -4.17 -41.40
N GLY A 739 -0.03 -5.23 -40.92
CA GLY A 739 -1.50 -5.30 -40.82
C GLY A 739 -2.05 -4.23 -39.87
N ARG A 740 -1.39 -3.97 -38.74
CA ARG A 740 -1.87 -2.95 -37.79
C ARG A 740 -1.88 -1.53 -38.35
N VAL A 741 -0.91 -1.19 -39.21
CA VAL A 741 -0.84 0.09 -39.90
C VAL A 741 -1.95 0.21 -40.93
N LYS A 742 -2.16 -0.83 -41.73
CA LYS A 742 -3.24 -0.90 -42.74
C LYS A 742 -4.63 -0.78 -42.11
N VAL A 743 -4.86 -1.48 -40.99
CA VAL A 743 -6.12 -1.41 -40.24
C VAL A 743 -6.38 0.01 -39.75
N TYR A 744 -5.39 0.68 -39.17
CA TYR A 744 -5.53 2.05 -38.69
C TYR A 744 -5.88 3.01 -39.85
N GLU A 745 -5.23 2.85 -40.99
CA GLU A 745 -5.52 3.62 -42.21
C GLU A 745 -6.94 3.34 -42.75
N SER A 746 -7.36 2.07 -42.80
CA SER A 746 -8.70 1.65 -43.24
C SER A 746 -9.78 2.26 -42.34
N ILE A 747 -9.59 2.26 -41.02
CA ILE A 747 -10.50 2.90 -40.06
C ILE A 747 -10.63 4.40 -40.33
N ILE A 748 -9.52 5.10 -40.54
CA ILE A 748 -9.54 6.56 -40.84
C ILE A 748 -10.26 6.83 -42.16
N LYS A 749 -10.04 6.01 -43.18
CA LYS A 749 -10.66 6.14 -44.50
C LYS A 749 -12.08 5.60 -44.57
N GLY A 750 -12.55 4.86 -43.55
CA GLY A 750 -13.87 4.20 -43.53
C GLY A 750 -13.98 3.04 -44.55
N GLN A 751 -12.86 2.37 -44.82
CA GLN A 751 -12.75 1.22 -45.72
C GLN A 751 -12.83 -0.08 -44.96
N GLU A 752 -13.11 -1.19 -45.66
CA GLU A 752 -13.05 -2.52 -45.05
C GLU A 752 -11.60 -2.88 -44.72
N ILE A 753 -11.43 -3.69 -43.66
CA ILE A 753 -10.14 -4.20 -43.22
C ILE A 753 -9.73 -5.33 -44.14
N ASP A 754 -8.53 -5.24 -44.72
CA ASP A 754 -7.94 -6.22 -45.61
C ASP A 754 -7.42 -7.47 -44.87
N HIS A 755 -6.88 -8.42 -45.56
CA HIS A 755 -6.44 -9.69 -45.00
C HIS A 755 -5.35 -9.52 -43.95
N ALA A 756 -5.39 -10.35 -42.88
CA ALA A 756 -4.36 -10.41 -41.85
C ALA A 756 -3.06 -11.00 -42.37
N GLY A 757 -1.93 -10.42 -42.01
CA GLY A 757 -0.59 -10.89 -42.30
C GLY A 757 -0.10 -11.98 -41.34
N VAL A 758 1.19 -12.26 -41.36
CA VAL A 758 1.84 -13.26 -40.49
C VAL A 758 2.23 -12.60 -39.15
N PRO A 759 1.81 -13.16 -37.99
CA PRO A 759 2.22 -12.67 -36.71
C PRO A 759 3.72 -12.73 -36.47
N GLU A 760 4.32 -11.70 -35.90
CA GLU A 760 5.76 -11.68 -35.58
C GLU A 760 6.14 -12.76 -34.56
N SER A 761 5.27 -13.04 -33.58
CA SER A 761 5.46 -14.13 -32.62
C SER A 761 5.61 -15.51 -33.32
N PHE A 762 4.90 -15.73 -34.42
CA PHE A 762 5.09 -16.94 -35.23
C PHE A 762 6.47 -16.99 -35.88
N ARG A 763 6.99 -15.85 -36.33
CA ARG A 763 8.37 -15.78 -36.89
C ARG A 763 9.41 -16.06 -35.83
N VAL A 764 9.23 -15.52 -34.63
CA VAL A 764 10.10 -15.81 -33.47
C VAL A 764 10.08 -17.29 -33.17
N LEU A 765 8.91 -17.92 -33.09
CA LEU A 765 8.76 -19.37 -32.87
C LEU A 765 9.46 -20.18 -33.92
N MET A 766 9.35 -19.82 -35.21
CA MET A 766 10.05 -20.48 -36.31
C MET A 766 11.57 -20.40 -36.15
N LYS A 767 12.10 -19.26 -35.70
CA LYS A 767 13.53 -19.07 -35.41
C LYS A 767 13.99 -19.90 -34.22
N GLU A 768 13.18 -20.07 -33.23
CA GLU A 768 13.44 -20.92 -32.05
C GLU A 768 13.51 -22.40 -32.48
N PHE A 769 12.59 -22.88 -33.32
CA PHE A 769 12.65 -24.23 -33.88
C PHE A 769 13.92 -24.45 -34.73
N GLN A 770 14.28 -23.47 -35.55
CA GLN A 770 15.53 -23.53 -36.32
C GLN A 770 16.76 -23.58 -35.41
N ALA A 771 16.75 -22.84 -34.28
CA ALA A 771 17.82 -22.90 -33.30
C ALA A 771 17.94 -24.28 -32.62
N LEU A 772 16.82 -24.97 -32.46
CA LEU A 772 16.79 -26.37 -31.98
C LEU A 772 17.14 -27.40 -33.05
N GLY A 773 17.44 -26.97 -34.25
CA GLY A 773 17.77 -27.86 -35.36
C GLY A 773 16.57 -28.51 -36.05
N LEU A 774 15.38 -27.96 -35.85
CA LEU A 774 14.13 -28.39 -36.49
C LEU A 774 13.84 -27.48 -37.69
N ASP A 775 13.43 -28.06 -38.78
CA ASP A 775 12.96 -27.33 -39.96
C ASP A 775 11.42 -27.37 -40.00
N VAL A 776 10.81 -26.21 -40.13
CA VAL A 776 9.37 -26.07 -40.22
C VAL A 776 9.03 -25.39 -41.54
N SER A 777 8.25 -26.05 -42.35
CA SER A 777 7.81 -25.55 -43.66
C SER A 777 6.27 -25.50 -43.71
N ILE A 778 5.75 -24.46 -44.33
CA ILE A 778 4.31 -24.27 -44.57
C ILE A 778 4.02 -24.83 -45.94
N ILE A 779 3.07 -25.74 -46.05
CA ILE A 779 2.65 -26.38 -47.28
C ILE A 779 1.22 -25.95 -47.59
N ASP A 780 1.01 -25.44 -48.80
CA ASP A 780 -0.30 -25.10 -49.33
C ASP A 780 -1.11 -26.35 -49.70
N ASP A 781 -2.42 -26.21 -49.89
CA ASP A 781 -3.32 -27.28 -50.31
C ASP A 781 -2.90 -27.95 -51.62
N ASP A 782 -2.20 -27.23 -52.48
CA ASP A 782 -1.60 -27.72 -53.72
C ASP A 782 -0.26 -28.48 -53.54
N GLY A 783 0.23 -28.63 -52.30
CA GLY A 783 1.47 -29.32 -51.98
C GLY A 783 2.74 -28.50 -52.25
N LYS A 784 2.64 -27.20 -52.46
CA LYS A 784 3.78 -26.30 -52.62
C LYS A 784 4.23 -25.80 -51.24
N THR A 785 5.52 -25.78 -51.04
CA THR A 785 6.13 -25.14 -49.87
C THR A 785 6.11 -23.63 -50.08
N LEU A 786 5.46 -22.92 -49.18
CA LEU A 786 5.41 -21.45 -49.14
C LEU A 786 6.59 -20.95 -48.29
N GLU A 787 7.43 -20.09 -48.83
CA GLU A 787 8.42 -19.37 -48.06
C GLU A 787 7.75 -18.13 -47.41
N LEU A 788 8.02 -17.86 -46.12
CA LEU A 788 7.50 -16.71 -45.42
C LEU A 788 7.80 -15.39 -46.15
N LYS A 789 8.91 -15.32 -46.87
CA LYS A 789 9.30 -14.16 -47.69
C LYS A 789 8.38 -13.97 -48.90
N GLU A 790 7.91 -15.06 -49.53
CA GLU A 790 7.00 -14.97 -50.67
C GLU A 790 5.61 -14.46 -50.28
N ILE A 791 5.19 -14.72 -49.01
CA ILE A 791 3.96 -14.18 -48.45
C ILE A 791 4.10 -12.68 -48.28
N GLU A 792 5.23 -12.21 -47.76
CA GLU A 792 5.56 -10.79 -47.61
C GLU A 792 5.64 -10.04 -48.92
N GLU A 793 6.35 -10.60 -49.93
CA GLU A 793 6.50 -9.98 -51.25
C GLU A 793 5.19 -9.95 -52.06
N ALA A 794 4.26 -10.82 -51.77
CA ALA A 794 2.92 -10.77 -52.35
C ALA A 794 2.10 -9.64 -51.77
N GLU A 795 2.30 -9.34 -50.49
CA GLU A 795 1.68 -8.19 -49.80
C GLU A 795 2.27 -6.86 -50.21
N ASP A 796 3.61 -6.78 -50.44
CA ASP A 796 4.29 -5.55 -50.82
C ASP A 796 4.08 -5.13 -52.30
N LYS A 797 3.66 -6.01 -53.14
CA LYS A 797 3.49 -5.75 -54.59
C LYS A 797 2.26 -4.95 -54.93
N GLU A 798 1.32 -4.80 -54.01
CA GLU A 798 0.10 -3.99 -54.23
C GLU A 798 0.18 -2.59 -53.63
N ASP A 799 1.26 -2.20 -52.88
CA ASP A 799 1.19 -0.94 -52.19
C ASP A 799 2.40 0.01 -52.26
N THR A 800 2.03 1.17 -52.61
CA THR A 800 2.64 2.48 -52.51
C THR A 800 3.29 2.73 -51.15
N LYS A 801 4.50 3.20 -51.16
CA LYS A 801 5.34 3.80 -50.15
C LYS A 801 4.52 4.50 -49.01
N LEU A 802 4.17 3.79 -47.98
CA LEU A 802 3.73 4.35 -46.74
C LEU A 802 4.95 4.64 -45.86
N ASN A 803 5.03 5.87 -45.39
CA ASN A 803 6.11 6.35 -44.54
C ASN A 803 5.85 5.87 -43.12
N ILE A 804 6.32 4.65 -42.78
CA ILE A 804 6.15 4.02 -41.45
C ILE A 804 6.72 4.92 -40.33
N ASP A 805 7.72 5.74 -40.66
CA ASP A 805 8.35 6.69 -39.72
C ASP A 805 7.43 7.82 -39.21
N GLU A 806 6.28 8.05 -39.83
CA GLU A 806 5.35 9.11 -39.39
C GLU A 806 4.27 8.62 -38.41
N ILE A 807 3.99 7.33 -38.37
CA ILE A 807 2.93 6.75 -37.54
C ILE A 807 3.46 6.31 -36.16
N ASP A 808 4.76 5.96 -36.09
CA ASP A 808 5.43 5.58 -34.82
C ASP A 808 5.79 6.77 -33.90
N LYS A 809 5.24 7.94 -34.18
CA LYS A 809 5.47 9.20 -33.41
C LYS A 809 4.50 9.39 -32.24
N SER A 810 3.97 8.33 -31.66
CA SER A 810 3.36 8.47 -30.34
C SER A 810 4.45 8.84 -29.33
N PRO A 811 4.27 9.91 -28.54
CA PRO A 811 5.27 10.32 -27.57
C PRO A 811 5.49 9.17 -26.58
N ALA A 812 6.76 8.82 -26.39
CA ALA A 812 7.14 7.91 -25.32
C ALA A 812 6.66 8.52 -23.99
N VAL A 813 5.73 7.86 -23.36
CA VAL A 813 5.27 8.26 -22.02
C VAL A 813 6.44 8.01 -21.07
N PRO A 814 6.91 9.02 -20.34
CA PRO A 814 7.93 8.80 -19.33
C PRO A 814 7.34 7.93 -18.22
N ILE A 815 8.06 6.93 -17.84
CA ILE A 815 7.75 6.07 -16.72
C ILE A 815 7.77 6.92 -15.45
N SER A 816 6.61 7.20 -14.87
CA SER A 816 6.58 7.66 -13.49
C SER A 816 6.88 6.45 -12.62
N SER A 817 7.91 6.55 -11.80
CA SER A 817 8.23 5.52 -10.81
C SER A 817 7.25 5.63 -9.64
N SER A 818 6.01 5.24 -9.83
CA SER A 818 5.13 4.90 -8.72
C SER A 818 4.98 3.39 -8.73
N ASP A 819 5.61 2.76 -7.76
CA ASP A 819 5.70 1.30 -7.56
C ASP A 819 4.38 0.66 -7.09
N ASP A 820 3.22 1.20 -7.46
CA ASP A 820 1.93 0.76 -6.91
C ASP A 820 1.15 -0.26 -7.78
N ASP A 821 1.70 -0.72 -8.90
CA ASP A 821 1.01 -1.67 -9.79
C ASP A 821 1.47 -3.16 -9.62
N ASP A 822 2.21 -3.50 -8.57
CA ASP A 822 2.72 -4.85 -8.35
C ASP A 822 1.67 -5.91 -7.92
N GLU A 823 0.41 -5.56 -7.79
CA GLU A 823 -0.62 -6.53 -7.35
C GLU A 823 -1.12 -7.48 -8.47
N PHE A 824 -0.73 -7.26 -9.72
CA PHE A 824 -1.18 -8.11 -10.86
C PHE A 824 -0.06 -8.68 -11.75
N ALA A 825 1.22 -8.40 -11.46
CA ALA A 825 2.35 -8.89 -12.24
C ALA A 825 3.02 -10.16 -11.68
N GLU A 826 2.55 -10.69 -10.55
CA GLU A 826 3.20 -11.82 -9.84
C GLU A 826 2.95 -13.21 -10.46
N MET A 827 2.59 -13.35 -11.71
CA MET A 827 2.39 -14.70 -12.29
C MET A 827 3.43 -15.18 -13.30
N ASP A 828 4.42 -14.37 -13.66
CA ASP A 828 5.38 -14.77 -14.72
C ASP A 828 6.90 -14.61 -14.38
N GLU A 829 7.29 -14.40 -13.10
CA GLU A 829 8.72 -14.26 -12.73
C GLU A 829 9.31 -15.44 -11.94
N GLU A 830 8.72 -16.63 -12.01
CA GLU A 830 9.22 -17.81 -11.25
C GLU A 830 10.42 -18.56 -11.85
N GLU A 831 11.03 -18.14 -12.96
CA GLU A 831 12.12 -18.94 -13.57
C GLU A 831 13.54 -18.33 -13.51
N GLU A 832 13.74 -17.08 -13.06
CA GLU A 832 15.10 -16.49 -13.08
C GLU A 832 15.79 -16.35 -11.70
N ASP A 833 15.08 -16.51 -10.58
CA ASP A 833 15.69 -16.35 -9.25
C ASP A 833 16.23 -17.66 -8.59
N ALA A 834 16.04 -18.81 -9.23
CA ALA A 834 16.51 -20.07 -8.66
C ALA A 834 18.04 -20.26 -8.70
N ASP A 835 18.71 -19.63 -9.65
CA ASP A 835 20.16 -19.80 -9.81
C ASP A 835 21.02 -18.91 -8.89
N PHE A 836 20.41 -17.91 -8.23
CA PHE A 836 21.17 -16.99 -7.35
C PHE A 836 21.15 -17.38 -5.87
N GLU A 837 20.19 -18.18 -5.45
CA GLU A 837 20.15 -18.69 -4.06
C GLU A 837 20.99 -19.96 -3.85
N GLU A 838 21.20 -20.78 -4.88
CA GLU A 838 22.06 -21.97 -4.75
C GLU A 838 23.54 -21.61 -4.60
N GLU A 839 24.04 -20.52 -5.19
CA GLU A 839 25.44 -20.08 -4.99
C GLU A 839 25.69 -19.49 -3.60
N LEU A 840 24.65 -19.01 -2.89
CA LEU A 840 24.80 -18.46 -1.56
C LEU A 840 24.73 -19.52 -0.45
N ASP A 841 24.00 -20.62 -0.69
CA ASP A 841 23.91 -21.72 0.27
C ASP A 841 25.13 -22.64 0.19
N GLU A 842 25.73 -22.85 -0.99
CA GLU A 842 26.99 -23.61 -1.12
C GLU A 842 28.17 -22.90 -0.44
N ASP A 843 28.21 -21.54 -0.44
CA ASP A 843 29.25 -20.79 0.28
C ASP A 843 29.06 -20.82 1.82
N LEU A 844 27.84 -21.09 2.31
CA LEU A 844 27.56 -21.23 3.74
C LEU A 844 27.85 -22.65 4.26
N GLU A 845 27.59 -23.67 3.46
CA GLU A 845 27.95 -25.06 3.83
C GLU A 845 29.48 -25.30 3.82
N MET A 846 30.22 -24.58 3.00
CA MET A 846 31.69 -24.67 3.01
C MET A 846 32.36 -23.99 4.23
N GLU A 847 31.64 -23.09 4.94
CA GLU A 847 32.18 -22.49 6.18
C GLU A 847 31.97 -23.34 7.43
N GLU A 848 31.00 -24.28 7.43
CA GLU A 848 30.81 -25.23 8.57
C GLU A 848 31.86 -26.36 8.56
N ASP A 849 32.37 -26.77 7.42
CA ASP A 849 33.40 -27.81 7.32
C ASP A 849 34.81 -27.34 7.67
N PHE A 850 35.05 -26.01 7.83
CA PHE A 850 36.36 -25.47 8.14
C PHE A 850 36.61 -25.20 9.64
N GLU A 851 35.54 -25.24 10.47
CA GLU A 851 35.72 -25.09 11.94
C GLU A 851 35.99 -26.44 12.68
N GLU A 852 35.75 -27.59 12.06
CA GLU A 852 36.07 -28.88 12.69
C GLU A 852 37.53 -29.33 12.55
N GLY A 853 38.36 -28.60 11.79
CA GLY A 853 39.78 -28.98 11.50
C GLY A 853 40.86 -28.29 12.33
N ALA A 854 40.55 -27.42 13.29
CA ALA A 854 41.57 -26.59 13.98
C ALA A 854 41.79 -26.89 15.47
N ASP A 855 41.40 -28.06 15.96
CA ASP A 855 41.81 -28.56 17.28
C ASP A 855 42.44 -29.96 17.16
N LEU A 856 43.70 -29.95 16.80
CA LEU A 856 44.69 -30.97 17.15
C LEU A 856 46.02 -30.26 17.44
#